data_3ed585d5a7f52432b8cbf1b22351b659
#
_entry.id   3ed585d5a7f52432b8cbf1b22351b659
#
_cell.length_a   1.000
_cell.length_b   1.000
_cell.length_c   1.000
_cell.angle_alpha   90.00
_cell.angle_beta   90.00
_cell.angle_gamma   90.00
#
_symmetry.space_group_name_H-M   'P 1'
#
loop_
_entity.id
_entity.type
_entity.pdbx_description
1 polymer ?
#
loop_
_entity_poly.entity_id
_entity_poly.type
_entity_poly.pdbx_seq_one_letter_code
_entity_poly.pdbx_strand_id
1 'polypeptide(L)'
;MRVLRLLCLCLLILSPGLATSAVRTAPPRALPGGTAVAAHLARQAAALESNPTWAATLARIASSVVAINFNQDRAFDTDVNETAEATGFVVDAKRGIILTNRHVVTPGPVTATATFLDREQIPIYPIYRDPVHDFGFYRFDPKKLHYIHPKALELDPAGAQVGREIRVIGNNAGEQLSILAGTLARLHRRAPNYGFGNYNDFNTFYLQAASGTSGGSSGSPVIDIRGHVVALNAGGANNAASSFYLPLAAVQRALRLIQRGRSVSRGTLYTIFHYTPFDELGRLGLRRPLEAAVRKAYPQRTGMLVVSTVLPGSPSARVLQPGDILVRIDGRYVTTFGPLERILDDSVGRQIRLQLERGGQRISVTLPVGDLNAITPDAYVQFGDAVLNTLSYEMALQLNVPPRGVWVANPGYVLGAAGVPRGAVIHAIDTWPIDTLGDFRRAIARIPDGAYATVRFTLASDPNSTELAYFRMERRWFPAEYCVRDDHIGLWPCRALPAGPPRPPHPVMSTGFPVYRNPVLNHLAHSLVAVTFSMPYSVSGVTEHYYHGTGLVVDARRGWVVVDRNTVPVALGDVTITFAGTVQVPGRVVYVSPIHNLAVVAYDPRLIGSTPVRSAQLVMHPLVSGEPIDVVGIGNDNDLHFRSTEVSSIEPLELPLSRTMRFRDTNIESIQLVNPPTNFDGVLSDGRGEVIGLWSSFAFDTATGVGQDLQGVPIGPVHDMIERMRSGQPLHSLDVELGLTPLASARLIGLTPVWAQRLAAHSATRRVVLTVIRTTGGSPAARLLEPGDLLLAIDGHVVTRFEQVERATADRSRVSLTIWRGRQALRLNVPTVVLSGTRLHRVVQWAGATLQRPFHSMLAQRGVPPVGVYVDNFDYGSPAARYGLYSGLRIVAVDGRPTLDLDAFLQAVAHRPDHGSVRITTLGWNNAPHVITLSLDDHYWPAYELVRAADGDWVRRALP
;
A
#
# COMPACT_ATOMS: atom_id res chain seq x y z
N MET A 1 29.44 -7.64 -29.60
CA MET A 1 29.30 -8.56 -30.76
C MET A 1 27.82 -8.75 -31.07
N ARG A 2 27.43 -8.19 -32.19
CA ARG A 2 26.51 -8.70 -33.26
C ARG A 2 25.17 -9.24 -32.73
N VAL A 3 24.11 -8.62 -33.08
CA VAL A 3 23.27 -8.40 -34.27
C VAL A 3 21.93 -9.05 -34.01
N LEU A 4 20.77 -8.37 -34.09
CA LEU A 4 19.93 -8.11 -35.25
C LEU A 4 18.67 -7.35 -34.79
N ARG A 5 18.35 -6.24 -35.18
CA ARG A 5 17.59 -5.45 -36.13
C ARG A 5 16.40 -6.15 -36.80
N LEU A 6 15.37 -5.31 -36.97
CA LEU A 6 14.20 -5.29 -37.86
C LEU A 6 12.92 -5.95 -37.26
N LEU A 7 11.73 -5.36 -37.36
CA LEU A 7 11.14 -4.48 -38.37
C LEU A 7 10.02 -3.62 -37.76
N CYS A 8 9.99 -2.35 -38.13
CA CYS A 8 8.79 -1.50 -38.18
C CYS A 8 7.85 -1.94 -39.31
N LEU A 9 6.55 -1.85 -39.12
CA LEU A 9 5.69 -1.33 -40.18
C LEU A 9 4.41 -0.71 -39.60
N CYS A 10 4.13 0.47 -40.13
CA CYS A 10 2.95 1.30 -39.95
C CYS A 10 1.66 0.65 -40.38
N LEU A 11 0.56 1.00 -39.74
CA LEU A 11 -0.71 1.11 -40.43
C LEU A 11 -1.54 2.27 -39.92
N LEU A 12 -1.92 3.10 -40.87
CA LEU A 12 -2.67 4.35 -40.83
C LEU A 12 -4.16 4.12 -40.55
N ILE A 13 -4.68 5.00 -39.70
CA ILE A 13 -5.93 5.80 -39.86
C ILE A 13 -7.08 5.21 -40.67
N LEU A 14 -8.21 5.03 -39.99
CA LEU A 14 -9.54 5.32 -40.58
C LEU A 14 -10.51 5.67 -39.46
N SER A 15 -10.90 6.93 -39.39
CA SER A 15 -12.03 7.44 -38.62
C SER A 15 -13.33 7.12 -39.34
N PRO A 16 -14.38 6.73 -38.64
CA PRO A 16 -15.74 6.93 -39.16
C PRO A 16 -16.44 8.09 -38.43
N GLY A 17 -17.11 8.88 -39.24
CA GLY A 17 -17.80 10.10 -38.82
C GLY A 17 -18.95 9.90 -37.86
N LEU A 18 -19.17 10.98 -37.14
CA LEU A 18 -20.32 11.23 -36.28
C LEU A 18 -21.63 11.29 -37.13
N ALA A 19 -22.51 10.32 -36.87
CA ALA A 19 -23.91 10.44 -37.18
C ALA A 19 -24.67 10.67 -35.89
N THR A 20 -25.11 11.89 -35.68
CA THR A 20 -26.05 12.26 -34.61
C THR A 20 -27.43 11.71 -34.90
N SER A 21 -27.81 10.62 -34.24
CA SER A 21 -29.17 10.16 -34.19
C SER A 21 -29.80 10.60 -32.87
N ALA A 22 -30.80 11.50 -32.95
CA ALA A 22 -31.64 11.90 -31.84
C ALA A 22 -32.38 10.69 -31.27
N VAL A 23 -32.00 10.23 -30.10
CA VAL A 23 -32.71 9.18 -29.36
C VAL A 23 -33.89 9.86 -28.65
N ARG A 24 -35.10 9.59 -29.12
CA ARG A 24 -36.34 9.82 -28.40
C ARG A 24 -36.33 8.95 -27.14
N THR A 25 -36.36 9.55 -25.97
CA THR A 25 -36.55 8.89 -24.69
C THR A 25 -37.94 8.28 -24.60
N ALA A 26 -38.03 6.98 -24.75
CA ALA A 26 -39.22 6.23 -24.36
C ALA A 26 -39.18 6.01 -22.83
N PRO A 27 -40.36 5.95 -22.14
CA PRO A 27 -40.38 5.70 -20.71
C PRO A 27 -39.76 4.33 -20.37
N PRO A 28 -39.15 4.15 -19.18
CA PRO A 28 -38.49 2.93 -18.80
C PRO A 28 -39.50 1.77 -18.81
N ARG A 29 -39.35 0.86 -19.76
CA ARG A 29 -39.98 -0.45 -19.69
C ARG A 29 -39.44 -1.19 -18.50
N ALA A 30 -40.31 -1.71 -17.65
CA ALA A 30 -39.95 -2.63 -16.59
C ALA A 30 -39.06 -3.73 -17.17
N LEU A 31 -37.87 -3.90 -16.59
CA LEU A 31 -36.96 -4.97 -16.97
C LEU A 31 -37.61 -6.33 -16.69
N PRO A 32 -37.54 -7.27 -17.60
CA PRO A 32 -38.09 -8.62 -17.36
C PRO A 32 -37.37 -9.24 -16.15
N GLY A 33 -38.17 -9.78 -15.22
CA GLY A 33 -37.69 -10.42 -14.00
C GLY A 33 -36.59 -11.49 -14.29
N GLY A 34 -35.84 -11.86 -13.27
CA GLY A 34 -34.63 -12.71 -13.38
C GLY A 34 -34.75 -13.97 -14.23
N THR A 35 -35.95 -14.50 -14.41
CA THR A 35 -36.26 -15.60 -15.33
C THR A 35 -36.07 -15.23 -16.81
N ALA A 36 -36.34 -14.01 -17.21
CA ALA A 36 -36.19 -13.57 -18.60
C ALA A 36 -34.72 -13.28 -18.96
N VAL A 37 -33.91 -12.79 -18.00
CA VAL A 37 -32.45 -12.60 -18.18
C VAL A 37 -31.76 -13.97 -18.22
N ALA A 38 -32.13 -14.89 -17.33
CA ALA A 38 -31.65 -16.26 -17.35
C ALA A 38 -31.98 -16.96 -18.67
N ALA A 39 -33.21 -16.76 -19.21
CA ALA A 39 -33.62 -17.30 -20.51
C ALA A 39 -32.90 -16.62 -21.70
N HIS A 40 -32.48 -15.35 -21.56
CA HIS A 40 -31.68 -14.68 -22.59
C HIS A 40 -30.22 -15.20 -22.62
N LEU A 41 -29.57 -15.36 -21.46
CA LEU A 41 -28.24 -15.94 -21.35
C LEU A 41 -28.24 -17.41 -21.80
N ALA A 42 -29.27 -18.15 -21.45
CA ALA A 42 -29.43 -19.52 -21.95
C ALA A 42 -29.57 -19.59 -23.47
N ARG A 43 -30.24 -18.61 -24.10
CA ARG A 43 -30.32 -18.52 -25.56
C ARG A 43 -28.99 -18.16 -26.20
N GLN A 44 -28.19 -17.29 -25.57
CA GLN A 44 -26.82 -16.98 -26.01
C GLN A 44 -25.88 -18.19 -25.81
N ALA A 45 -25.98 -18.87 -24.66
CA ALA A 45 -25.26 -20.12 -24.43
C ALA A 45 -25.70 -21.24 -25.39
N ALA A 46 -26.99 -21.34 -25.70
CA ALA A 46 -27.51 -22.29 -26.71
C ALA A 46 -27.07 -21.97 -28.15
N ALA A 47 -26.79 -20.73 -28.48
CA ALA A 47 -26.20 -20.36 -29.76
C ALA A 47 -24.71 -20.75 -29.86
N LEU A 48 -24.05 -20.89 -28.73
CA LEU A 48 -22.66 -21.37 -28.61
C LEU A 48 -22.56 -22.87 -28.34
N GLU A 49 -23.63 -23.50 -27.85
CA GLU A 49 -23.72 -24.90 -27.45
C GLU A 49 -24.72 -25.63 -28.36
N SER A 50 -24.24 -26.61 -29.08
CA SER A 50 -25.09 -27.47 -29.92
C SER A 50 -26.00 -28.45 -29.14
N ASN A 51 -25.88 -28.49 -27.79
CA ASN A 51 -26.63 -29.40 -26.92
C ASN A 51 -27.75 -28.69 -26.13
N PRO A 52 -29.03 -28.89 -26.49
CA PRO A 52 -30.16 -28.24 -25.83
C PRO A 52 -30.29 -28.54 -24.34
N THR A 53 -29.78 -29.68 -23.87
CA THR A 53 -29.80 -30.05 -22.44
C THR A 53 -28.90 -29.17 -21.62
N TRP A 54 -27.73 -28.79 -22.11
CA TRP A 54 -26.86 -27.81 -21.46
C TRP A 54 -27.53 -26.45 -21.36
N ALA A 55 -28.15 -25.93 -22.41
CA ALA A 55 -28.85 -24.68 -22.42
C ALA A 55 -29.96 -24.62 -21.36
N ALA A 56 -30.74 -25.69 -21.23
CA ALA A 56 -31.80 -25.80 -20.21
C ALA A 56 -31.23 -25.85 -18.78
N THR A 57 -30.13 -26.56 -18.58
CA THR A 57 -29.44 -26.64 -17.28
C THR A 57 -28.86 -25.29 -16.88
N LEU A 58 -28.17 -24.59 -17.77
CA LEU A 58 -27.58 -23.26 -17.52
C LEU A 58 -28.64 -22.22 -17.18
N ALA A 59 -29.76 -22.20 -17.92
CA ALA A 59 -30.89 -21.32 -17.61
C ALA A 59 -31.44 -21.52 -16.20
N ARG A 60 -31.47 -22.76 -15.73
CA ARG A 60 -32.01 -23.10 -14.43
C ARG A 60 -31.12 -22.69 -13.27
N ILE A 61 -29.78 -22.80 -13.42
CA ILE A 61 -28.84 -22.59 -12.30
C ILE A 61 -28.24 -21.20 -12.26
N ALA A 62 -28.25 -20.44 -13.37
CA ALA A 62 -27.61 -19.14 -13.48
C ALA A 62 -28.07 -18.13 -12.40
N SER A 63 -29.35 -18.20 -11.99
CA SER A 63 -29.90 -17.34 -10.92
C SER A 63 -29.32 -17.64 -9.54
N SER A 64 -28.62 -18.76 -9.37
CA SER A 64 -28.03 -19.21 -8.10
C SER A 64 -26.53 -18.95 -8.02
N VAL A 65 -25.91 -18.44 -9.08
CA VAL A 65 -24.51 -18.05 -9.13
C VAL A 65 -24.41 -16.53 -8.96
N VAL A 66 -23.48 -16.10 -8.15
CA VAL A 66 -23.29 -14.67 -7.81
C VAL A 66 -21.85 -14.23 -8.08
N ALA A 67 -21.70 -13.00 -8.53
CA ALA A 67 -20.43 -12.31 -8.46
C ALA A 67 -20.22 -11.76 -7.04
N ILE A 68 -19.08 -12.05 -6.44
CA ILE A 68 -18.71 -11.55 -5.11
C ILE A 68 -17.66 -10.47 -5.29
N ASN A 69 -17.97 -9.27 -4.79
CA ASN A 69 -16.99 -8.21 -4.62
C ASN A 69 -16.65 -8.12 -3.15
N PHE A 70 -15.37 -8.22 -2.82
CA PHE A 70 -14.92 -8.24 -1.43
C PHE A 70 -13.69 -7.36 -1.21
N ASN A 71 -13.60 -6.81 0.00
CA ASN A 71 -12.43 -6.09 0.49
C ASN A 71 -11.82 -6.88 1.63
N GLN A 72 -10.53 -7.11 1.56
CA GLN A 72 -9.73 -7.48 2.72
C GLN A 72 -9.36 -6.19 3.47
N ASP A 73 -10.15 -5.88 4.50
CA ASP A 73 -10.07 -4.60 5.20
C ASP A 73 -8.78 -4.43 6.00
N ARG A 74 -8.17 -5.54 6.42
CA ARG A 74 -6.89 -5.58 7.12
C ARG A 74 -6.04 -6.74 6.62
N ALA A 75 -4.73 -6.51 6.53
CA ALA A 75 -3.77 -7.59 6.37
C ALA A 75 -3.90 -8.58 7.52
N PHE A 76 -3.83 -9.87 7.24
CA PHE A 76 -3.95 -10.90 8.26
C PHE A 76 -3.29 -12.19 7.78
N ASP A 77 -2.43 -12.79 8.61
CA ASP A 77 -1.64 -13.96 8.24
C ASP A 77 -0.85 -13.71 6.95
N THR A 78 -1.10 -14.48 5.91
CA THR A 78 -0.42 -14.32 4.62
C THR A 78 -1.07 -13.29 3.69
N ASP A 79 -2.28 -12.83 4.01
CA ASP A 79 -3.06 -11.97 3.14
C ASP A 79 -2.76 -10.47 3.37
N VAL A 80 -2.93 -9.66 2.34
CA VAL A 80 -2.75 -8.20 2.36
C VAL A 80 -4.09 -7.50 2.24
N ASN A 81 -4.11 -6.21 2.54
CA ASN A 81 -5.25 -5.37 2.18
C ASN A 81 -5.44 -5.37 0.67
N GLU A 82 -6.62 -5.71 0.20
CA GLU A 82 -6.94 -5.68 -1.22
C GLU A 82 -8.45 -5.55 -1.48
N THR A 83 -8.81 -5.17 -2.69
CA THR A 83 -10.16 -5.23 -3.23
C THR A 83 -10.14 -6.17 -4.42
N ALA A 84 -10.99 -7.18 -4.40
CA ALA A 84 -11.01 -8.21 -5.43
C ALA A 84 -12.44 -8.68 -5.78
N GLU A 85 -12.53 -9.39 -6.89
CA GLU A 85 -13.76 -10.01 -7.38
C GLU A 85 -13.60 -11.52 -7.46
N ALA A 86 -14.68 -12.22 -7.18
CA ALA A 86 -14.75 -13.68 -7.21
C ALA A 86 -16.16 -14.14 -7.58
N THR A 87 -16.35 -15.44 -7.53
CA THR A 87 -17.64 -16.09 -7.74
C THR A 87 -18.07 -16.83 -6.49
N GLY A 88 -19.37 -16.95 -6.30
CA GLY A 88 -19.96 -17.86 -5.33
C GLY A 88 -21.28 -18.41 -5.86
N PHE A 89 -21.86 -19.36 -5.16
CA PHE A 89 -23.17 -19.89 -5.51
C PHE A 89 -23.95 -20.32 -4.28
N VAL A 90 -25.27 -20.24 -4.40
CA VAL A 90 -26.19 -20.55 -3.31
C VAL A 90 -26.27 -22.07 -3.08
N VAL A 91 -25.96 -22.51 -1.86
CA VAL A 91 -26.03 -23.93 -1.44
C VAL A 91 -27.16 -24.19 -0.41
N ASP A 92 -27.72 -23.11 0.15
CA ASP A 92 -28.92 -23.15 0.99
C ASP A 92 -29.71 -21.84 0.83
N ALA A 93 -30.69 -21.82 -0.03
CA ALA A 93 -31.48 -20.64 -0.31
C ALA A 93 -32.35 -20.19 0.89
N LYS A 94 -32.79 -21.15 1.73
CA LYS A 94 -33.63 -20.84 2.90
C LYS A 94 -32.85 -20.13 4.00
N ARG A 95 -31.58 -20.54 4.20
CA ARG A 95 -30.68 -19.91 5.18
C ARG A 95 -29.80 -18.82 4.58
N GLY A 96 -29.85 -18.61 3.26
CA GLY A 96 -29.00 -17.66 2.55
C GLY A 96 -27.52 -18.02 2.57
N ILE A 97 -27.15 -19.28 2.39
CA ILE A 97 -25.76 -19.72 2.43
C ILE A 97 -25.18 -19.76 1.01
N ILE A 98 -24.06 -19.07 0.81
CA ILE A 98 -23.26 -19.06 -0.41
C ILE A 98 -21.95 -19.81 -0.13
N LEU A 99 -21.57 -20.71 -1.03
CA LEU A 99 -20.27 -21.37 -1.05
C LEU A 99 -19.33 -20.63 -2.00
N THR A 100 -18.08 -20.46 -1.57
CA THR A 100 -16.97 -19.92 -2.35
C THR A 100 -15.63 -20.46 -1.83
N ASN A 101 -14.50 -19.95 -2.32
CA ASN A 101 -13.20 -20.31 -1.80
C ASN A 101 -12.88 -19.65 -0.44
N ARG A 102 -11.92 -20.23 0.30
CA ARG A 102 -11.39 -19.68 1.54
C ARG A 102 -10.73 -18.32 1.32
N HIS A 103 -9.92 -18.18 0.26
CA HIS A 103 -9.25 -16.93 -0.08
C HIS A 103 -10.22 -15.81 -0.48
N VAL A 104 -11.50 -16.12 -0.78
CA VAL A 104 -12.57 -15.14 -1.01
C VAL A 104 -13.27 -14.77 0.31
N VAL A 105 -13.48 -15.73 1.20
CA VAL A 105 -14.03 -15.49 2.56
C VAL A 105 -12.98 -14.84 3.46
N THR A 106 -11.72 -14.98 3.13
CA THR A 106 -10.48 -14.53 3.78
C THR A 106 -10.28 -15.00 5.22
N PRO A 107 -9.06 -15.22 5.66
CA PRO A 107 -8.77 -15.53 7.06
C PRO A 107 -8.98 -14.32 7.98
N GLY A 108 -8.78 -13.10 7.46
CA GLY A 108 -8.86 -11.83 8.17
C GLY A 108 -10.20 -11.12 8.05
N PRO A 109 -10.25 -9.84 8.46
CA PRO A 109 -11.42 -8.96 8.29
C PRO A 109 -11.80 -8.78 6.83
N VAL A 110 -13.08 -8.91 6.51
CA VAL A 110 -13.59 -8.81 5.14
C VAL A 110 -14.96 -8.17 5.09
N THR A 111 -15.14 -7.26 4.15
CA THR A 111 -16.43 -6.70 3.76
C THR A 111 -16.79 -7.19 2.36
N ALA A 112 -17.96 -7.76 2.16
CA ALA A 112 -18.33 -8.35 0.89
C ALA A 112 -19.78 -8.09 0.48
N THR A 113 -20.01 -8.09 -0.84
CA THR A 113 -21.36 -8.05 -1.44
C THR A 113 -21.49 -9.12 -2.50
N ALA A 114 -22.68 -9.69 -2.62
CA ALA A 114 -23.06 -10.58 -3.71
C ALA A 114 -23.96 -9.85 -4.68
N THR A 115 -23.63 -9.93 -5.97
CA THR A 115 -24.43 -9.42 -7.08
C THR A 115 -25.00 -10.61 -7.85
N PHE A 116 -26.32 -10.70 -7.89
CA PHE A 116 -27.05 -11.75 -8.60
C PHE A 116 -27.17 -11.44 -10.10
N LEU A 117 -27.68 -12.40 -10.85
CA LEU A 117 -27.79 -12.32 -12.31
C LEU A 117 -28.59 -11.12 -12.81
N ASP A 118 -29.67 -10.74 -12.11
CA ASP A 118 -30.53 -9.60 -12.43
C ASP A 118 -29.95 -8.26 -11.94
N ARG A 119 -28.73 -8.26 -11.41
CA ARG A 119 -28.01 -7.12 -10.83
C ARG A 119 -28.49 -6.69 -9.48
N GLU A 120 -29.38 -7.45 -8.84
CA GLU A 120 -29.69 -7.24 -7.44
C GLU A 120 -28.43 -7.53 -6.58
N GLN A 121 -28.07 -6.55 -5.75
CA GLN A 121 -26.88 -6.61 -4.91
C GLN A 121 -27.26 -6.59 -3.44
N ILE A 122 -26.63 -7.46 -2.65
CA ILE A 122 -26.86 -7.54 -1.20
C ILE A 122 -25.53 -7.72 -0.45
N PRO A 123 -25.43 -7.23 0.80
CA PRO A 123 -24.30 -7.53 1.66
C PRO A 123 -24.31 -9.01 2.05
N ILE A 124 -23.09 -9.58 2.17
CA ILE A 124 -22.88 -10.95 2.62
C ILE A 124 -21.85 -10.97 3.74
N TYR A 125 -22.01 -11.89 4.68
CA TYR A 125 -21.19 -11.98 5.89
C TYR A 125 -20.52 -13.35 5.99
N PRO A 126 -19.20 -13.42 6.31
CA PRO A 126 -18.50 -14.69 6.46
C PRO A 126 -19.03 -15.43 7.69
N ILE A 127 -19.34 -16.73 7.53
CA ILE A 127 -19.81 -17.59 8.62
C ILE A 127 -18.91 -18.79 8.85
N TYR A 128 -18.06 -19.12 7.89
CA TYR A 128 -17.08 -20.20 8.02
C TYR A 128 -16.00 -20.07 6.96
N ARG A 129 -14.77 -20.32 7.35
CA ARG A 129 -13.60 -20.51 6.51
C ARG A 129 -12.87 -21.77 6.96
N ASP A 130 -12.56 -22.68 6.03
CA ASP A 130 -11.85 -23.89 6.42
C ASP A 130 -10.40 -23.54 6.79
N PRO A 131 -9.85 -24.07 7.89
CA PRO A 131 -8.49 -23.74 8.32
C PRO A 131 -7.39 -24.32 7.43
N VAL A 132 -7.71 -25.28 6.55
CA VAL A 132 -6.72 -25.97 5.69
C VAL A 132 -7.10 -25.92 4.22
N HIS A 133 -8.37 -26.20 3.87
CA HIS A 133 -8.79 -26.30 2.50
C HIS A 133 -9.40 -25.01 1.96
N ASP A 134 -9.23 -24.77 0.67
CA ASP A 134 -9.63 -23.53 0.03
C ASP A 134 -11.15 -23.45 -0.23
N PHE A 135 -11.95 -23.50 0.86
CA PHE A 135 -13.38 -23.22 0.81
C PHE A 135 -13.90 -22.48 2.04
N GLY A 136 -15.00 -21.79 1.87
CA GLY A 136 -15.70 -21.11 2.95
C GLY A 136 -17.14 -20.75 2.58
N PHE A 137 -17.86 -20.23 3.55
CA PHE A 137 -19.26 -19.86 3.38
C PHE A 137 -19.52 -18.43 3.83
N TYR A 138 -20.26 -17.74 2.99
CA TYR A 138 -20.94 -16.50 3.32
C TYR A 138 -22.42 -16.73 3.63
N ARG A 139 -23.01 -15.78 4.34
CA ARG A 139 -24.46 -15.72 4.56
C ARG A 139 -25.00 -14.40 4.05
N PHE A 140 -26.18 -14.43 3.41
CA PHE A 140 -27.01 -13.26 3.14
C PHE A 140 -28.38 -13.41 3.81
N ASP A 141 -29.10 -12.30 3.94
CA ASP A 141 -30.50 -12.31 4.38
C ASP A 141 -31.42 -12.50 3.16
N PRO A 142 -32.08 -13.68 2.98
CA PRO A 142 -32.95 -13.90 1.83
C PRO A 142 -34.14 -12.95 1.72
N LYS A 143 -34.53 -12.29 2.83
CA LYS A 143 -35.63 -11.31 2.85
C LYS A 143 -35.27 -9.99 2.17
N LYS A 144 -33.99 -9.72 1.98
CA LYS A 144 -33.47 -8.54 1.29
C LYS A 144 -33.46 -8.69 -0.24
N LEU A 145 -33.74 -9.89 -0.76
CA LEU A 145 -33.91 -10.11 -2.19
C LEU A 145 -35.35 -9.80 -2.59
N HIS A 146 -35.53 -8.92 -3.55
CA HIS A 146 -36.84 -8.44 -4.00
C HIS A 146 -37.24 -9.01 -5.34
N TYR A 147 -36.30 -9.23 -6.23
CA TYR A 147 -36.58 -9.57 -7.64
C TYR A 147 -36.13 -10.97 -8.01
N ILE A 148 -35.03 -11.48 -7.44
CA ILE A 148 -34.51 -12.79 -7.76
C ILE A 148 -34.80 -13.80 -6.63
N HIS A 149 -35.12 -15.04 -7.00
CA HIS A 149 -35.35 -16.14 -6.07
C HIS A 149 -34.41 -17.32 -6.40
N PRO A 150 -33.15 -17.27 -5.88
CA PRO A 150 -32.17 -18.30 -6.17
C PRO A 150 -32.59 -19.65 -5.56
N LYS A 151 -32.25 -20.74 -6.24
CA LYS A 151 -32.39 -22.10 -5.71
C LYS A 151 -31.04 -22.61 -5.22
N ALA A 152 -31.04 -23.44 -4.19
CA ALA A 152 -29.83 -24.11 -3.75
C ALA A 152 -29.32 -25.06 -4.83
N LEU A 153 -28.04 -25.01 -5.16
CA LEU A 153 -27.38 -25.98 -6.02
C LEU A 153 -27.01 -27.20 -5.19
N GLU A 154 -27.26 -28.38 -5.75
CA GLU A 154 -27.02 -29.69 -5.11
C GLU A 154 -25.51 -30.03 -5.26
N LEU A 155 -24.88 -30.39 -4.14
CA LEU A 155 -23.49 -30.86 -4.11
C LEU A 155 -23.43 -32.35 -4.31
N ASP A 156 -22.82 -32.81 -5.43
CA ASP A 156 -22.63 -34.23 -5.76
C ASP A 156 -21.14 -34.58 -5.86
N PRO A 157 -20.44 -34.84 -4.73
CA PRO A 157 -19.04 -35.27 -4.78
C PRO A 157 -18.81 -36.56 -5.56
N ALA A 158 -19.80 -37.45 -5.66
CA ALA A 158 -19.68 -38.71 -6.38
C ALA A 158 -19.78 -38.52 -7.91
N GLY A 159 -20.33 -37.41 -8.35
CA GLY A 159 -20.43 -37.03 -9.75
C GLY A 159 -19.09 -36.70 -10.41
N ALA A 160 -18.06 -36.42 -9.62
CA ALA A 160 -16.71 -36.14 -10.13
C ALA A 160 -16.04 -37.41 -10.65
N GLN A 161 -16.04 -37.62 -11.96
CA GLN A 161 -15.48 -38.81 -12.64
C GLN A 161 -14.60 -38.38 -13.81
N VAL A 162 -13.51 -39.10 -14.06
CA VAL A 162 -12.65 -38.87 -15.24
C VAL A 162 -13.49 -39.04 -16.52
N GLY A 163 -13.32 -38.15 -17.47
CA GLY A 163 -14.09 -38.12 -18.73
C GLY A 163 -15.46 -37.42 -18.60
N ARG A 164 -15.87 -36.99 -17.39
CA ARG A 164 -17.11 -36.23 -17.21
C ARG A 164 -17.03 -34.88 -17.88
N GLU A 165 -17.95 -34.58 -18.76
CA GLU A 165 -18.16 -33.24 -19.31
C GLU A 165 -18.72 -32.33 -18.22
N ILE A 166 -18.14 -31.12 -18.13
CA ILE A 166 -18.45 -30.13 -17.09
C ILE A 166 -18.58 -28.71 -17.68
N ARG A 167 -19.26 -27.86 -16.93
CA ARG A 167 -19.23 -26.40 -17.13
C ARG A 167 -18.81 -25.72 -15.84
N VAL A 168 -17.95 -24.68 -15.97
CA VAL A 168 -17.62 -23.77 -14.90
C VAL A 168 -18.37 -22.47 -15.14
N ILE A 169 -19.11 -21.99 -14.16
CA ILE A 169 -19.98 -20.83 -14.31
C ILE A 169 -19.56 -19.78 -13.29
N GLY A 170 -19.12 -18.62 -13.75
CA GLY A 170 -18.68 -17.59 -12.83
C GLY A 170 -18.29 -16.28 -13.49
N ASN A 171 -17.80 -15.37 -12.67
CA ASN A 171 -17.34 -14.03 -13.06
C ASN A 171 -15.90 -14.07 -13.59
N ASN A 172 -15.68 -14.75 -14.70
CA ASN A 172 -14.35 -14.91 -15.27
C ASN A 172 -13.82 -13.58 -15.80
N ALA A 173 -12.64 -13.14 -15.36
CA ALA A 173 -12.02 -11.86 -15.69
C ALA A 173 -12.82 -10.60 -15.28
N GLY A 174 -13.77 -10.72 -14.35
CA GLY A 174 -14.62 -9.59 -13.96
C GLY A 174 -15.70 -9.22 -15.00
N GLU A 175 -15.83 -9.99 -16.07
CA GLU A 175 -16.71 -9.68 -17.22
C GLU A 175 -18.15 -10.17 -17.05
N GLN A 176 -18.66 -10.37 -15.84
CA GLN A 176 -19.96 -10.94 -15.53
C GLN A 176 -20.01 -12.47 -15.68
N LEU A 177 -21.22 -13.02 -15.64
CA LEU A 177 -21.41 -14.46 -15.67
C LEU A 177 -20.98 -15.04 -17.01
N SER A 178 -19.88 -15.76 -17.00
CA SER A 178 -19.34 -16.50 -18.15
C SER A 178 -19.44 -18.01 -17.92
N ILE A 179 -19.41 -18.77 -18.99
CA ILE A 179 -19.54 -20.23 -18.99
C ILE A 179 -18.35 -20.82 -19.72
N LEU A 180 -17.57 -21.65 -19.00
CA LEU A 180 -16.41 -22.32 -19.56
C LEU A 180 -16.70 -23.83 -19.67
N ALA A 181 -16.48 -24.40 -20.85
CA ALA A 181 -16.59 -25.83 -21.10
C ALA A 181 -15.30 -26.53 -20.69
N GLY A 182 -15.43 -27.78 -20.23
CA GLY A 182 -14.29 -28.60 -19.87
C GLY A 182 -14.64 -30.07 -19.67
N THR A 183 -13.60 -30.87 -19.47
CA THR A 183 -13.74 -32.29 -19.12
C THR A 183 -12.82 -32.63 -17.97
N LEU A 184 -13.31 -33.34 -16.97
CA LEU A 184 -12.49 -33.81 -15.86
C LEU A 184 -11.46 -34.81 -16.36
N ALA A 185 -10.19 -34.43 -16.30
CA ALA A 185 -9.08 -35.23 -16.81
C ALA A 185 -8.41 -36.08 -15.72
N ARG A 186 -8.41 -35.59 -14.47
CA ARG A 186 -7.73 -36.23 -13.34
C ARG A 186 -8.41 -35.96 -12.02
N LEU A 187 -8.48 -36.97 -11.12
CA LEU A 187 -9.11 -36.85 -9.78
C LEU A 187 -8.10 -36.82 -8.62
N HIS A 188 -6.85 -37.16 -8.83
CA HIS A 188 -5.81 -37.29 -7.80
C HIS A 188 -4.59 -36.49 -8.15
N ARG A 189 -4.74 -35.18 -8.31
CA ARG A 189 -3.65 -34.24 -8.48
C ARG A 189 -3.19 -33.74 -7.11
N ARG A 190 -1.92 -33.41 -6.96
CA ARG A 190 -1.44 -32.65 -5.79
C ARG A 190 -2.12 -31.28 -5.76
N ALA A 191 -2.38 -30.75 -4.57
CA ALA A 191 -2.84 -29.38 -4.40
C ALA A 191 -1.91 -28.38 -5.11
N PRO A 192 -2.43 -27.26 -5.64
CA PRO A 192 -1.60 -26.20 -6.19
C PRO A 192 -0.60 -25.70 -5.15
N ASN A 193 0.58 -25.32 -5.59
CA ASN A 193 1.58 -24.65 -4.75
C ASN A 193 1.69 -23.18 -5.18
N TYR A 194 1.25 -22.28 -4.35
CA TYR A 194 1.27 -20.83 -4.58
C TYR A 194 2.57 -20.18 -4.10
N GLY A 195 3.54 -20.98 -3.64
CA GLY A 195 4.85 -20.53 -3.21
C GLY A 195 4.96 -20.35 -1.69
N PHE A 196 6.20 -20.07 -1.28
CA PHE A 196 6.52 -19.81 0.11
C PHE A 196 5.89 -18.48 0.58
N GLY A 197 5.41 -18.45 1.82
CA GLY A 197 4.75 -17.26 2.37
C GLY A 197 3.32 -17.06 1.91
N ASN A 198 2.79 -17.95 1.09
CA ASN A 198 1.39 -17.99 0.69
C ASN A 198 0.69 -19.18 1.32
N TYR A 199 -0.64 -19.10 1.37
CA TYR A 199 -1.45 -20.20 1.84
C TYR A 199 -1.46 -21.34 0.81
N ASN A 200 -1.16 -22.56 1.24
CA ASN A 200 -1.12 -23.76 0.40
C ASN A 200 -1.94 -24.89 1.02
N ASP A 201 -2.89 -25.43 0.27
CA ASP A 201 -3.66 -26.60 0.70
C ASP A 201 -2.76 -27.82 0.85
N PHE A 202 -3.00 -28.62 1.87
CA PHE A 202 -2.32 -29.88 2.09
C PHE A 202 -3.29 -30.97 2.55
N ASN A 203 -2.85 -32.20 2.57
CA ASN A 203 -3.63 -33.41 2.94
C ASN A 203 -4.92 -33.59 2.11
N THR A 204 -4.93 -33.11 0.88
CA THR A 204 -6.06 -33.25 -0.05
C THR A 204 -5.57 -33.52 -1.46
N PHE A 205 -6.45 -34.11 -2.27
CA PHE A 205 -6.27 -34.15 -3.72
C PHE A 205 -7.10 -33.05 -4.36
N TYR A 206 -6.61 -32.55 -5.47
CA TYR A 206 -7.35 -31.69 -6.37
C TYR A 206 -7.76 -32.41 -7.63
N LEU A 207 -8.87 -31.99 -8.23
CA LEU A 207 -9.30 -32.40 -9.53
C LEU A 207 -8.67 -31.49 -10.59
N GLN A 208 -8.49 -31.99 -11.78
CA GLN A 208 -7.94 -31.24 -12.91
C GLN A 208 -8.83 -31.38 -14.12
N ALA A 209 -9.07 -30.30 -14.82
CA ALA A 209 -9.72 -30.28 -16.13
C ALA A 209 -8.88 -29.54 -17.16
N ALA A 210 -9.08 -29.90 -18.41
CA ALA A 210 -8.59 -29.16 -19.57
C ALA A 210 -9.56 -28.00 -19.84
N SER A 211 -9.38 -26.89 -19.11
CA SER A 211 -10.14 -25.63 -19.27
C SER A 211 -9.25 -24.48 -18.80
N GLY A 212 -9.49 -23.27 -19.27
CA GLY A 212 -8.81 -22.06 -18.82
C GLY A 212 -9.72 -21.25 -17.94
N THR A 213 -9.38 -21.08 -16.66
CA THR A 213 -10.04 -20.13 -15.75
C THR A 213 -9.10 -18.96 -15.48
N SER A 214 -9.64 -17.76 -15.25
CA SER A 214 -8.90 -16.54 -14.94
C SER A 214 -9.33 -15.98 -13.60
N GLY A 215 -8.71 -14.86 -13.17
CA GLY A 215 -9.13 -14.11 -11.97
C GLY A 215 -10.63 -13.81 -12.01
N GLY A 216 -11.29 -13.79 -10.86
CA GLY A 216 -12.75 -13.66 -10.74
C GLY A 216 -13.52 -14.98 -10.81
N SER A 217 -12.97 -16.03 -11.40
CA SER A 217 -13.63 -17.36 -11.45
C SER A 217 -13.47 -18.19 -10.18
N SER A 218 -12.65 -17.78 -9.23
CA SER A 218 -12.51 -18.43 -7.92
C SER A 218 -13.87 -18.58 -7.24
N GLY A 219 -14.18 -19.76 -6.71
CA GLY A 219 -15.46 -20.07 -6.08
C GLY A 219 -16.59 -20.41 -7.04
N SER A 220 -16.33 -20.52 -8.36
CA SER A 220 -17.33 -20.96 -9.34
C SER A 220 -17.76 -22.40 -9.11
N PRO A 221 -19.07 -22.73 -9.26
CA PRO A 221 -19.51 -24.11 -9.31
C PRO A 221 -19.02 -24.80 -10.59
N VAL A 222 -18.49 -25.99 -10.42
CA VAL A 222 -18.18 -26.92 -11.51
C VAL A 222 -19.32 -27.92 -11.60
N ILE A 223 -20.12 -27.87 -12.66
CA ILE A 223 -21.36 -28.63 -12.76
C ILE A 223 -21.31 -29.71 -13.81
N ASP A 224 -22.11 -30.76 -13.61
CA ASP A 224 -22.46 -31.75 -14.64
C ASP A 224 -23.69 -31.30 -15.45
N ILE A 225 -24.04 -32.06 -16.48
CA ILE A 225 -25.18 -31.74 -17.37
C ILE A 225 -26.54 -31.72 -16.66
N ARG A 226 -26.65 -32.33 -15.47
CA ARG A 226 -27.86 -32.26 -14.65
C ARG A 226 -27.93 -31.01 -13.78
N GLY A 227 -26.81 -30.24 -13.71
CA GLY A 227 -26.64 -29.03 -12.87
C GLY A 227 -26.27 -29.34 -11.43
N HIS A 228 -25.82 -30.57 -11.14
CA HIS A 228 -25.23 -30.88 -9.85
C HIS A 228 -23.80 -30.36 -9.80
N VAL A 229 -23.42 -29.76 -8.69
CA VAL A 229 -22.05 -29.27 -8.48
C VAL A 229 -21.17 -30.46 -8.10
N VAL A 230 -20.19 -30.77 -8.94
CA VAL A 230 -19.27 -31.89 -8.74
C VAL A 230 -17.93 -31.48 -8.15
N ALA A 231 -17.59 -30.18 -8.24
CA ALA A 231 -16.38 -29.61 -7.67
C ALA A 231 -16.51 -28.09 -7.48
N LEU A 232 -15.58 -27.49 -6.71
CA LEU A 232 -15.43 -26.05 -6.52
C LEU A 232 -14.19 -25.56 -7.29
N ASN A 233 -14.33 -24.57 -8.14
CA ASN A 233 -13.20 -24.00 -8.84
C ASN A 233 -12.30 -23.22 -7.85
N ALA A 234 -11.01 -23.56 -7.81
CA ALA A 234 -10.02 -22.91 -6.94
C ALA A 234 -9.01 -22.04 -7.72
N GLY A 235 -8.82 -22.32 -9.01
CA GLY A 235 -7.89 -21.55 -9.84
C GLY A 235 -7.45 -22.29 -11.08
N GLY A 236 -6.47 -21.73 -11.79
CA GLY A 236 -5.90 -22.29 -13.01
C GLY A 236 -4.40 -22.04 -13.12
N ALA A 237 -3.76 -22.70 -14.07
CA ALA A 237 -2.37 -22.43 -14.44
C ALA A 237 -2.31 -21.31 -15.46
N ASN A 238 -1.42 -20.34 -15.24
CA ASN A 238 -1.25 -19.20 -16.16
C ASN A 238 -0.62 -19.59 -17.52
N ASN A 239 0.05 -20.74 -17.56
CA ASN A 239 0.84 -21.18 -18.72
C ASN A 239 0.24 -22.38 -19.47
N ALA A 240 -0.94 -22.88 -19.05
CA ALA A 240 -1.61 -24.01 -19.68
C ALA A 240 -3.11 -23.94 -19.49
N ALA A 241 -3.89 -24.45 -20.44
CA ALA A 241 -5.34 -24.66 -20.28
C ALA A 241 -5.60 -25.76 -19.23
N SER A 242 -5.36 -25.47 -17.97
CA SER A 242 -5.48 -26.39 -16.84
C SER A 242 -6.06 -25.70 -15.63
N SER A 243 -7.27 -26.08 -15.25
CA SER A 243 -7.95 -25.59 -14.06
C SER A 243 -7.91 -26.62 -12.94
N PHE A 244 -7.93 -26.12 -11.70
CA PHE A 244 -7.83 -26.90 -10.48
C PHE A 244 -9.10 -26.73 -9.66
N TYR A 245 -9.68 -27.86 -9.26
CA TYR A 245 -10.94 -27.87 -8.54
C TYR A 245 -10.80 -28.61 -7.22
N LEU A 246 -11.37 -28.01 -6.16
CA LEU A 246 -11.43 -28.62 -4.84
C LEU A 246 -12.55 -29.67 -4.81
N PRO A 247 -12.31 -30.90 -4.28
CA PRO A 247 -13.34 -31.90 -4.06
C PRO A 247 -14.35 -31.51 -2.99
N LEU A 248 -15.60 -31.88 -3.13
CA LEU A 248 -16.70 -31.39 -2.28
C LEU A 248 -16.96 -32.19 -1.00
N ALA A 249 -16.24 -33.28 -0.72
CA ALA A 249 -16.57 -34.14 0.42
C ALA A 249 -16.47 -33.40 1.79
N ALA A 250 -15.39 -32.65 2.01
CA ALA A 250 -15.21 -31.82 3.21
C ALA A 250 -16.22 -30.67 3.23
N VAL A 251 -16.44 -30.02 2.08
CA VAL A 251 -17.42 -28.92 1.90
C VAL A 251 -18.83 -29.39 2.29
N GLN A 252 -19.26 -30.54 1.79
CA GLN A 252 -20.59 -31.11 2.07
C GLN A 252 -20.76 -31.49 3.55
N ARG A 253 -19.67 -31.96 4.21
CA ARG A 253 -19.68 -32.23 5.64
C ARG A 253 -19.83 -30.95 6.44
N ALA A 254 -19.05 -29.95 6.11
CA ALA A 254 -19.10 -28.62 6.78
C ALA A 254 -20.48 -27.98 6.62
N LEU A 255 -21.03 -27.95 5.41
CA LEU A 255 -22.37 -27.41 5.13
C LEU A 255 -23.44 -28.10 5.99
N ARG A 256 -23.42 -29.42 6.07
CA ARG A 256 -24.39 -30.17 6.90
C ARG A 256 -24.31 -29.85 8.39
N LEU A 257 -23.10 -29.62 8.92
CA LEU A 257 -22.92 -29.21 10.32
C LEU A 257 -23.44 -27.79 10.54
N ILE A 258 -23.11 -26.86 9.67
CA ILE A 258 -23.60 -25.48 9.71
C ILE A 258 -25.14 -25.42 9.63
N GLN A 259 -25.74 -26.18 8.72
CA GLN A 259 -27.21 -26.29 8.60
C GLN A 259 -27.89 -26.82 9.86
N ARG A 260 -27.19 -27.64 10.64
CA ARG A 260 -27.66 -28.16 11.94
C ARG A 260 -27.32 -27.26 13.13
N GLY A 261 -26.72 -26.09 12.89
CA GLY A 261 -26.26 -25.19 13.96
C GLY A 261 -25.10 -25.75 14.79
N ARG A 262 -24.31 -26.68 14.25
CA ARG A 262 -23.17 -27.28 14.91
C ARG A 262 -21.86 -26.69 14.39
N SER A 263 -20.88 -26.56 15.28
CA SER A 263 -19.51 -26.19 14.89
C SER A 263 -18.92 -27.24 13.94
N VAL A 264 -18.12 -26.79 12.98
CA VAL A 264 -17.41 -27.67 12.06
C VAL A 264 -16.12 -28.11 12.73
N SER A 265 -16.04 -29.39 13.15
CA SER A 265 -14.82 -29.97 13.71
C SER A 265 -13.82 -30.26 12.58
N ARG A 266 -12.54 -29.85 12.80
CA ARG A 266 -11.41 -30.14 11.90
C ARG A 266 -10.26 -30.71 12.73
N GLY A 267 -9.94 -31.98 12.50
CA GLY A 267 -8.91 -32.70 13.25
C GLY A 267 -7.53 -32.64 12.60
N THR A 268 -6.48 -32.65 13.41
CA THR A 268 -5.10 -32.66 12.93
C THR A 268 -4.21 -33.60 13.74
N LEU A 269 -3.26 -34.22 13.05
CA LEU A 269 -2.06 -34.83 13.63
C LEU A 269 -0.85 -33.91 13.58
N TYR A 270 -1.05 -32.62 13.26
CA TYR A 270 0.04 -31.65 13.08
C TYR A 270 1.05 -32.11 12.04
N THR A 271 0.57 -32.78 10.99
CA THR A 271 1.40 -33.51 10.03
C THR A 271 0.89 -33.30 8.61
N ILE A 272 1.79 -32.98 7.68
CA ILE A 272 1.51 -33.03 6.25
C ILE A 272 1.86 -34.41 5.73
N PHE A 273 0.93 -35.03 5.00
CA PHE A 273 1.14 -36.27 4.32
C PHE A 273 1.22 -36.04 2.80
N HIS A 274 2.07 -36.83 2.13
CA HIS A 274 2.09 -36.93 0.67
C HIS A 274 1.56 -38.29 0.23
N TYR A 275 0.80 -38.32 -0.85
CA TYR A 275 0.45 -39.58 -1.49
C TYR A 275 1.62 -40.06 -2.36
N THR A 276 2.18 -41.20 -2.02
CA THR A 276 3.39 -41.76 -2.64
C THR A 276 3.03 -43.05 -3.36
N PRO A 277 3.41 -43.23 -4.65
CA PRO A 277 3.13 -44.47 -5.42
C PRO A 277 3.87 -45.70 -4.85
N PHE A 278 3.33 -46.88 -5.15
CA PHE A 278 3.89 -48.14 -4.58
C PHE A 278 5.32 -48.44 -4.99
N ASP A 279 5.76 -48.02 -6.17
CA ASP A 279 7.14 -48.18 -6.63
C ASP A 279 8.12 -47.33 -5.78
N GLU A 280 7.72 -46.18 -5.33
CA GLU A 280 8.51 -45.37 -4.40
C GLU A 280 8.42 -45.88 -2.97
N LEU A 281 7.25 -46.35 -2.55
CA LEU A 281 7.03 -46.90 -1.21
C LEU A 281 7.90 -48.14 -0.94
N GLY A 282 8.16 -48.99 -1.96
CA GLY A 282 9.08 -50.09 -1.85
C GLY A 282 10.51 -49.64 -1.50
N ARG A 283 10.96 -48.53 -2.05
CA ARG A 283 12.27 -47.91 -1.71
C ARG A 283 12.29 -47.28 -0.30
N LEU A 284 11.14 -46.79 0.18
CA LEU A 284 10.98 -46.31 1.56
C LEU A 284 10.83 -47.45 2.59
N GLY A 285 10.83 -48.70 2.15
CA GLY A 285 10.78 -49.85 3.02
C GLY A 285 9.37 -50.44 3.21
N LEU A 286 8.39 -50.16 2.34
CA LEU A 286 7.10 -50.87 2.37
C LEU A 286 7.33 -52.36 2.10
N ARG A 287 6.94 -53.23 3.04
CA ARG A 287 7.14 -54.69 2.90
C ARG A 287 6.15 -55.28 1.88
N ARG A 288 6.67 -56.13 0.99
CA ARG A 288 5.86 -56.78 -0.07
C ARG A 288 4.58 -57.45 0.43
N PRO A 289 4.54 -58.20 1.56
CA PRO A 289 3.30 -58.79 2.04
C PRO A 289 2.24 -57.72 2.40
N LEU A 290 2.67 -56.57 2.93
CA LEU A 290 1.73 -55.51 3.27
C LEU A 290 1.23 -54.82 2.00
N GLU A 291 2.10 -54.51 1.05
CA GLU A 291 1.69 -54.00 -0.25
C GLU A 291 0.66 -54.89 -0.93
N ALA A 292 0.90 -56.21 -0.97
CA ALA A 292 -0.05 -57.20 -1.54
C ALA A 292 -1.40 -57.17 -0.79
N ALA A 293 -1.38 -57.04 0.54
CA ALA A 293 -2.60 -56.94 1.34
C ALA A 293 -3.39 -55.67 1.06
N VAL A 294 -2.69 -54.53 0.93
CA VAL A 294 -3.31 -53.24 0.61
C VAL A 294 -3.89 -53.25 -0.81
N ARG A 295 -3.16 -53.75 -1.80
CA ARG A 295 -3.65 -53.88 -3.19
C ARG A 295 -4.87 -54.80 -3.28
N LYS A 296 -4.89 -55.90 -2.50
CA LYS A 296 -6.06 -56.79 -2.41
C LYS A 296 -7.27 -56.11 -1.80
N ALA A 297 -7.07 -55.30 -0.73
CA ALA A 297 -8.13 -54.57 -0.06
C ALA A 297 -8.65 -53.38 -0.90
N TYR A 298 -7.79 -52.76 -1.68
CA TYR A 298 -8.08 -51.56 -2.49
C TYR A 298 -7.47 -51.67 -3.89
N PRO A 299 -8.06 -52.49 -4.79
CA PRO A 299 -7.49 -52.76 -6.12
C PRO A 299 -7.27 -51.53 -6.99
N GLN A 300 -8.02 -50.46 -6.75
CA GLN A 300 -7.93 -49.19 -7.51
C GLN A 300 -6.83 -48.22 -6.97
N ARG A 301 -6.14 -48.56 -5.88
CA ARG A 301 -5.14 -47.72 -5.29
C ARG A 301 -3.75 -48.02 -5.82
N THR A 302 -3.01 -46.94 -6.14
CA THR A 302 -1.67 -47.02 -6.71
C THR A 302 -0.57 -46.59 -5.71
N GLY A 303 -0.92 -46.21 -4.48
CA GLY A 303 0.00 -45.76 -3.46
C GLY A 303 -0.65 -45.61 -2.07
N MET A 304 0.08 -45.01 -1.14
CA MET A 304 -0.33 -44.76 0.24
C MET A 304 0.16 -43.39 0.72
N LEU A 305 -0.28 -42.99 1.91
CA LEU A 305 0.13 -41.74 2.55
C LEU A 305 1.45 -41.90 3.29
N VAL A 306 2.36 -40.96 3.07
CA VAL A 306 3.67 -40.87 3.71
C VAL A 306 3.78 -39.56 4.44
N VAL A 307 4.32 -39.57 5.65
CA VAL A 307 4.63 -38.37 6.41
C VAL A 307 5.66 -37.52 5.65
N SER A 308 5.35 -36.29 5.35
CA SER A 308 6.24 -35.32 4.68
C SER A 308 6.83 -34.34 5.67
N THR A 309 5.98 -33.70 6.48
CA THR A 309 6.38 -32.68 7.43
C THR A 309 5.61 -32.87 8.73
N VAL A 310 6.28 -32.70 9.85
CA VAL A 310 5.66 -32.73 11.18
C VAL A 310 5.94 -31.38 11.85
N LEU A 311 4.90 -30.75 12.38
CA LEU A 311 5.05 -29.45 13.06
C LEU A 311 5.97 -29.55 14.28
N PRO A 312 7.08 -28.82 14.34
CA PRO A 312 7.97 -28.83 15.50
C PRO A 312 7.24 -28.44 16.79
N GLY A 313 7.57 -29.10 17.90
CA GLY A 313 6.92 -28.88 19.19
C GLY A 313 5.54 -29.48 19.35
N SER A 314 4.94 -30.08 18.30
CA SER A 314 3.66 -30.77 18.38
C SER A 314 3.80 -32.15 19.06
N PRO A 315 2.69 -32.73 19.55
CA PRO A 315 2.67 -34.11 20.06
C PRO A 315 3.22 -35.14 19.04
N SER A 316 2.93 -34.94 17.77
CA SER A 316 3.38 -35.83 16.68
C SER A 316 4.89 -35.74 16.42
N ALA A 317 5.54 -34.60 16.66
CA ALA A 317 6.98 -34.41 16.43
C ALA A 317 7.86 -35.34 17.30
N ARG A 318 7.31 -35.90 18.35
CA ARG A 318 8.03 -36.84 19.23
C ARG A 318 8.08 -38.25 18.70
N VAL A 319 7.16 -38.62 17.79
CA VAL A 319 6.93 -40.03 17.40
C VAL A 319 6.86 -40.24 15.88
N LEU A 320 6.38 -39.27 15.11
CA LEU A 320 6.33 -39.32 13.64
C LEU A 320 7.59 -38.72 13.04
N GLN A 321 8.03 -39.28 11.93
CA GLN A 321 9.18 -38.82 11.16
C GLN A 321 8.83 -38.72 9.67
N PRO A 322 9.41 -37.77 8.93
CA PRO A 322 9.34 -37.78 7.47
C PRO A 322 9.79 -39.17 6.91
N GLY A 323 9.02 -39.70 5.96
CA GLY A 323 9.21 -41.04 5.41
C GLY A 323 8.39 -42.13 6.07
N ASP A 324 7.72 -41.90 7.19
CA ASP A 324 6.79 -42.87 7.78
C ASP A 324 5.61 -43.14 6.86
N ILE A 325 5.35 -44.41 6.53
CA ILE A 325 4.22 -44.85 5.70
C ILE A 325 3.03 -45.10 6.60
N LEU A 326 1.92 -44.35 6.43
CA LEU A 326 0.70 -44.57 7.17
C LEU A 326 -0.04 -45.79 6.63
N VAL A 327 -0.25 -46.78 7.48
CA VAL A 327 -0.89 -48.04 7.11
C VAL A 327 -2.32 -48.13 7.62
N ARG A 328 -2.50 -47.93 8.95
CA ARG A 328 -3.82 -48.04 9.57
C ARG A 328 -4.03 -47.00 10.67
N ILE A 329 -5.27 -46.61 10.84
CA ILE A 329 -5.78 -45.90 12.01
C ILE A 329 -6.85 -46.73 12.66
N ASP A 330 -6.74 -47.03 13.96
CA ASP A 330 -7.64 -47.88 14.74
C ASP A 330 -7.98 -49.21 14.04
N GLY A 331 -6.95 -49.84 13.47
CA GLY A 331 -7.07 -51.14 12.79
C GLY A 331 -7.57 -51.09 11.34
N ARG A 332 -8.08 -49.95 10.85
CA ARG A 332 -8.59 -49.77 9.47
C ARG A 332 -7.49 -49.25 8.55
N TYR A 333 -7.35 -49.78 7.38
CA TYR A 333 -6.44 -49.25 6.36
C TYR A 333 -6.82 -47.83 5.95
N VAL A 334 -5.83 -46.94 5.92
CA VAL A 334 -5.99 -45.56 5.47
C VAL A 334 -4.93 -45.27 4.40
N THR A 335 -5.37 -45.20 3.16
CA THR A 335 -4.48 -45.10 1.99
C THR A 335 -4.58 -43.75 1.27
N THR A 336 -5.61 -42.96 1.61
CA THR A 336 -5.86 -41.66 0.95
C THR A 336 -6.37 -40.62 1.93
N PHE A 337 -6.36 -39.33 1.51
CA PHE A 337 -6.73 -38.21 2.37
C PHE A 337 -8.18 -38.22 2.85
N GLY A 338 -9.17 -38.50 2.02
CA GLY A 338 -10.57 -38.42 2.42
C GLY A 338 -10.94 -39.30 3.61
N PRO A 339 -10.54 -40.63 3.68
CA PRO A 339 -10.66 -41.42 4.90
C PRO A 339 -9.88 -40.89 6.09
N LEU A 340 -8.65 -40.39 5.87
CA LEU A 340 -7.82 -39.77 6.92
C LEU A 340 -8.55 -38.60 7.55
N GLU A 341 -8.98 -37.64 6.76
CA GLU A 341 -9.69 -36.44 7.23
C GLU A 341 -10.94 -36.77 8.03
N ARG A 342 -11.80 -37.67 7.51
CA ARG A 342 -12.99 -38.03 8.25
C ARG A 342 -12.69 -38.61 9.61
N ILE A 343 -11.66 -39.49 9.73
CA ILE A 343 -11.27 -40.05 11.02
C ILE A 343 -10.79 -38.97 11.96
N LEU A 344 -9.94 -38.05 11.46
CA LEU A 344 -9.41 -36.97 12.27
C LEU A 344 -10.50 -35.99 12.72
N ASP A 345 -11.38 -35.57 11.81
CA ASP A 345 -12.49 -34.64 12.09
C ASP A 345 -13.50 -35.21 13.09
N ASP A 346 -13.72 -36.53 13.08
CA ASP A 346 -14.63 -37.22 14.01
C ASP A 346 -13.95 -37.59 15.34
N SER A 347 -12.61 -37.41 15.44
CA SER A 347 -11.80 -37.81 16.59
C SER A 347 -11.15 -36.62 17.32
N VAL A 348 -11.54 -35.38 17.02
CA VAL A 348 -11.00 -34.20 17.73
C VAL A 348 -11.08 -34.35 19.24
N GLY A 349 -9.96 -34.13 19.94
CA GLY A 349 -9.81 -34.31 21.39
C GLY A 349 -9.73 -35.78 21.88
N ARG A 350 -9.71 -36.75 20.96
CA ARG A 350 -9.55 -38.18 21.28
C ARG A 350 -8.17 -38.69 20.91
N GLN A 351 -7.79 -39.80 21.51
CA GLN A 351 -6.61 -40.58 21.14
C GLN A 351 -6.95 -41.52 19.99
N ILE A 352 -6.06 -41.61 18.98
CA ILE A 352 -6.16 -42.61 17.89
C ILE A 352 -4.85 -43.40 17.82
N ARG A 353 -4.96 -44.68 17.41
CA ARG A 353 -3.82 -45.57 17.24
C ARG A 353 -3.42 -45.66 15.80
N LEU A 354 -2.20 -45.19 15.48
CA LEU A 354 -1.59 -45.32 14.17
C LEU A 354 -0.75 -46.60 14.07
N GLN A 355 -0.82 -47.27 12.93
CA GLN A 355 0.15 -48.27 12.50
C GLN A 355 0.90 -47.72 11.29
N LEU A 356 2.23 -47.66 11.39
CA LEU A 356 3.12 -47.14 10.40
C LEU A 356 4.14 -48.17 9.97
N GLU A 357 4.74 -47.98 8.79
CA GLU A 357 6.01 -48.62 8.44
C GLU A 357 7.11 -47.56 8.29
N ARG A 358 8.26 -47.81 8.92
CA ARG A 358 9.44 -47.00 8.90
C ARG A 358 10.65 -47.85 8.56
N GLY A 359 11.26 -47.68 7.37
CA GLY A 359 12.41 -48.48 6.95
C GLY A 359 12.18 -50.01 7.04
N GLY A 360 10.99 -50.52 6.71
CA GLY A 360 10.62 -51.93 6.80
C GLY A 360 10.20 -52.41 8.18
N GLN A 361 10.20 -51.57 9.18
CA GLN A 361 9.76 -51.92 10.55
C GLN A 361 8.34 -51.44 10.81
N ARG A 362 7.54 -52.31 11.47
CA ARG A 362 6.18 -51.94 11.91
C ARG A 362 6.26 -51.12 13.20
N ILE A 363 5.66 -49.95 13.19
CA ILE A 363 5.55 -49.05 14.34
C ILE A 363 4.09 -48.84 14.69
N SER A 364 3.79 -48.86 15.98
CA SER A 364 2.46 -48.54 16.49
C SER A 364 2.59 -47.41 17.52
N VAL A 365 1.87 -46.29 17.30
CA VAL A 365 1.87 -45.13 18.16
C VAL A 365 0.45 -44.69 18.44
N THR A 366 0.23 -44.09 19.60
CA THR A 366 -1.04 -43.48 19.96
C THR A 366 -0.84 -41.97 20.10
N LEU A 367 -1.68 -41.22 19.41
CA LEU A 367 -1.56 -39.74 19.33
C LEU A 367 -2.90 -39.07 19.62
N PRO A 368 -2.92 -37.95 20.30
CA PRO A 368 -4.10 -37.10 20.40
C PRO A 368 -4.39 -36.44 19.04
N VAL A 369 -5.65 -36.34 18.68
CA VAL A 369 -6.10 -35.54 17.54
C VAL A 369 -6.37 -34.13 18.02
N GLY A 370 -5.60 -33.18 17.50
CA GLY A 370 -5.77 -31.77 17.79
C GLY A 370 -6.97 -31.15 17.05
N ASP A 371 -7.39 -29.97 17.50
CA ASP A 371 -8.39 -29.15 16.82
C ASP A 371 -7.71 -28.04 16.03
N LEU A 372 -7.87 -28.06 14.70
CA LEU A 372 -7.34 -27.04 13.81
C LEU A 372 -7.94 -25.65 14.08
N ASN A 373 -9.22 -25.59 14.48
CA ASN A 373 -9.83 -24.30 14.78
C ASN A 373 -9.19 -23.62 16.01
N ALA A 374 -8.75 -24.42 16.98
CA ALA A 374 -8.11 -23.89 18.19
C ALA A 374 -6.69 -23.32 17.95
N ILE A 375 -6.05 -23.68 16.84
CA ILE A 375 -4.71 -23.22 16.46
C ILE A 375 -4.69 -22.29 15.25
N THR A 376 -5.86 -22.01 14.68
CA THR A 376 -6.01 -21.01 13.60
C THR A 376 -6.15 -19.63 14.21
N PRO A 377 -5.35 -18.63 13.81
CA PRO A 377 -5.48 -17.28 14.33
C PRO A 377 -6.90 -16.72 14.11
N ASP A 378 -7.46 -16.15 15.16
CA ASP A 378 -8.80 -15.56 15.20
C ASP A 378 -8.79 -14.15 15.83
N ALA A 379 -7.60 -13.59 16.04
CA ALA A 379 -7.43 -12.27 16.63
C ALA A 379 -6.22 -11.55 16.03
N TYR A 380 -6.30 -10.22 16.00
CA TYR A 380 -5.17 -9.37 15.63
C TYR A 380 -5.02 -8.18 16.58
N VAL A 381 -3.82 -7.62 16.60
CA VAL A 381 -3.50 -6.34 17.21
C VAL A 381 -3.20 -5.35 16.11
N GLN A 382 -3.86 -4.20 16.11
CA GLN A 382 -3.46 -3.02 15.37
C GLN A 382 -2.69 -2.09 16.30
N PHE A 383 -1.47 -1.71 15.92
CA PHE A 383 -0.58 -0.89 16.74
C PHE A 383 0.39 -0.10 15.87
N GLY A 384 0.38 1.24 15.96
CA GLY A 384 1.26 2.08 15.13
C GLY A 384 1.11 1.80 13.63
N ASP A 385 -0.11 1.58 13.17
CA ASP A 385 -0.50 1.11 11.84
C ASP A 385 -0.08 -0.33 11.50
N ALA A 386 0.70 -1.00 12.34
CA ALA A 386 1.01 -2.41 12.14
C ALA A 386 -0.21 -3.29 12.42
N VAL A 387 -0.34 -4.38 11.66
CA VAL A 387 -1.31 -5.45 11.92
C VAL A 387 -0.56 -6.74 12.24
N LEU A 388 -0.86 -7.31 13.38
CA LEU A 388 -0.13 -8.40 13.98
C LEU A 388 -1.10 -9.52 14.39
N ASN A 389 -0.78 -10.77 14.06
CA ASN A 389 -1.52 -11.95 14.53
C ASN A 389 -0.55 -13.00 15.11
N THR A 390 -1.08 -14.01 15.80
CA THR A 390 -0.26 -15.16 16.21
C THR A 390 0.27 -15.88 14.96
N LEU A 391 1.50 -16.37 15.01
CA LEU A 391 2.05 -17.21 13.93
C LEU A 391 1.11 -18.38 13.65
N SER A 392 0.59 -18.45 12.41
CA SER A 392 -0.38 -19.48 12.02
C SER A 392 0.26 -20.86 11.94
N TYR A 393 -0.57 -21.88 12.08
CA TYR A 393 -0.20 -23.28 11.87
C TYR A 393 0.41 -23.51 10.47
N GLU A 394 -0.17 -22.89 9.47
CA GLU A 394 0.27 -22.95 8.08
C GLU A 394 1.69 -22.40 7.92
N MET A 395 1.94 -21.22 8.43
CA MET A 395 3.26 -20.59 8.36
C MET A 395 4.28 -21.32 9.22
N ALA A 396 3.90 -21.77 10.41
CA ALA A 396 4.80 -22.55 11.26
C ALA A 396 5.27 -23.85 10.60
N LEU A 397 4.39 -24.53 9.85
CA LEU A 397 4.76 -25.69 9.03
C LEU A 397 5.72 -25.35 7.89
N GLN A 398 5.45 -24.25 7.16
CA GLN A 398 6.32 -23.80 6.08
C GLN A 398 7.72 -23.39 6.57
N LEU A 399 7.76 -22.71 7.71
CA LEU A 399 9.02 -22.28 8.36
C LEU A 399 9.74 -23.40 9.10
N ASN A 400 9.07 -24.53 9.33
CA ASN A 400 9.53 -25.65 10.15
C ASN A 400 9.93 -25.22 11.57
N VAL A 401 9.08 -24.38 12.20
CA VAL A 401 9.26 -23.86 13.56
C VAL A 401 8.04 -24.21 14.44
N PRO A 402 8.16 -24.19 15.78
CA PRO A 402 6.97 -24.26 16.64
C PRO A 402 6.01 -23.08 16.36
N PRO A 403 4.68 -23.28 16.51
CA PRO A 403 3.69 -22.23 16.26
C PRO A 403 3.66 -21.23 17.44
N ARG A 404 4.75 -20.47 17.61
CA ARG A 404 4.96 -19.48 18.67
C ARG A 404 5.49 -18.20 18.07
N GLY A 405 5.17 -17.08 18.73
CA GLY A 405 5.57 -15.74 18.28
C GLY A 405 4.41 -14.99 17.62
N VAL A 406 4.68 -13.75 17.30
CA VAL A 406 3.72 -12.84 16.70
C VAL A 406 4.15 -12.52 15.27
N TRP A 407 3.31 -12.89 14.33
CA TRP A 407 3.49 -12.65 12.90
C TRP A 407 3.16 -11.20 12.55
N VAL A 408 4.03 -10.57 11.79
CA VAL A 408 3.83 -9.21 11.25
C VAL A 408 3.15 -9.32 9.88
N ALA A 409 1.83 -9.21 9.86
CA ALA A 409 1.06 -9.22 8.62
C ALA A 409 1.20 -7.90 7.85
N ASN A 410 1.29 -6.78 8.57
CA ASN A 410 1.65 -5.46 8.06
C ASN A 410 2.53 -4.76 9.10
N PRO A 411 3.74 -4.27 8.74
CA PRO A 411 4.62 -3.59 9.70
C PRO A 411 4.13 -2.18 10.07
N GLY A 412 3.29 -1.55 9.26
CA GLY A 412 2.79 -0.21 9.48
C GLY A 412 3.88 0.85 9.66
N TYR A 413 3.55 1.88 10.43
CA TYR A 413 4.44 3.02 10.68
C TYR A 413 5.54 2.72 11.71
N VAL A 414 5.15 2.22 12.91
CA VAL A 414 6.10 2.09 14.03
C VAL A 414 7.13 0.98 13.79
N LEU A 415 6.70 -0.20 13.38
CA LEU A 415 7.61 -1.32 13.12
C LEU A 415 8.32 -1.15 11.77
N GLY A 416 7.66 -0.55 10.78
CA GLY A 416 8.27 -0.24 9.50
C GLY A 416 9.43 0.77 9.63
N ALA A 417 9.29 1.80 10.48
CA ALA A 417 10.37 2.73 10.80
C ALA A 417 11.57 2.06 11.48
N ALA A 418 11.32 1.00 12.23
CA ALA A 418 12.36 0.19 12.85
C ALA A 418 13.03 -0.82 11.89
N GLY A 419 12.55 -0.92 10.64
CA GLY A 419 13.07 -1.88 9.67
C GLY A 419 12.53 -3.30 9.85
N VAL A 420 11.50 -3.52 10.65
CA VAL A 420 10.86 -4.84 10.80
C VAL A 420 9.95 -5.08 9.60
N PRO A 421 10.23 -6.06 8.74
CA PRO A 421 9.45 -6.26 7.52
C PRO A 421 8.17 -7.07 7.74
N ARG A 422 7.28 -7.06 6.75
CA ARG A 422 6.18 -8.01 6.64
C ARG A 422 6.74 -9.45 6.63
N GLY A 423 6.06 -10.36 7.33
CA GLY A 423 6.49 -11.75 7.43
C GLY A 423 7.54 -12.01 8.51
N ALA A 424 7.92 -11.00 9.29
CA ALA A 424 8.73 -11.21 10.48
C ALA A 424 7.91 -11.91 11.57
N VAL A 425 8.58 -12.72 12.39
CA VAL A 425 8.01 -13.34 13.60
C VAL A 425 8.68 -12.74 14.82
N ILE A 426 7.93 -11.98 15.61
CA ILE A 426 8.44 -11.34 16.83
C ILE A 426 8.48 -12.37 17.96
N HIS A 427 9.65 -12.50 18.61
CA HIS A 427 9.91 -13.42 19.71
C HIS A 427 10.18 -12.74 21.05
N ALA A 428 10.59 -11.47 21.03
CA ALA A 428 10.78 -10.71 22.27
C ALA A 428 10.66 -9.20 22.04
N ILE A 429 10.19 -8.48 23.04
CA ILE A 429 10.30 -7.03 23.15
C ILE A 429 11.08 -6.76 24.44
N ASP A 430 12.21 -6.04 24.34
CA ASP A 430 13.20 -5.89 25.42
C ASP A 430 13.56 -7.24 26.03
N THR A 431 13.26 -7.45 27.32
CA THR A 431 13.50 -8.70 28.05
C THR A 431 12.27 -9.61 28.09
N TRP A 432 11.13 -9.16 27.54
CA TRP A 432 9.87 -9.92 27.62
C TRP A 432 9.75 -10.88 26.45
N PRO A 433 9.66 -12.20 26.67
CA PRO A 433 9.39 -13.15 25.61
C PRO A 433 7.98 -12.97 25.07
N ILE A 434 7.84 -13.16 23.76
CA ILE A 434 6.58 -12.98 23.03
C ILE A 434 6.26 -14.31 22.31
N ASP A 435 5.45 -15.14 22.96
CA ASP A 435 4.93 -16.38 22.36
C ASP A 435 3.52 -16.20 21.76
N THR A 436 2.76 -15.21 22.27
CA THR A 436 1.36 -14.96 21.89
C THR A 436 1.06 -13.47 21.71
N LEU A 437 -0.07 -13.15 21.04
CA LEU A 437 -0.59 -11.77 21.00
C LEU A 437 -0.85 -11.20 22.40
N GLY A 438 -1.20 -12.05 23.38
CA GLY A 438 -1.38 -11.64 24.77
C GLY A 438 -0.06 -11.12 25.38
N ASP A 439 1.05 -11.80 25.09
CA ASP A 439 2.38 -11.36 25.53
C ASP A 439 2.77 -10.03 24.90
N PHE A 440 2.57 -9.92 23.60
CA PHE A 440 2.82 -8.68 22.85
C PHE A 440 2.04 -7.50 23.45
N ARG A 441 0.73 -7.67 23.68
CA ARG A 441 -0.12 -6.63 24.28
C ARG A 441 0.37 -6.22 25.67
N ARG A 442 0.78 -7.18 26.50
CA ARG A 442 1.32 -6.89 27.84
C ARG A 442 2.66 -6.15 27.76
N ALA A 443 3.51 -6.50 26.81
CA ALA A 443 4.80 -5.86 26.62
C ALA A 443 4.61 -4.39 26.18
N ILE A 444 3.86 -4.13 25.10
CA ILE A 444 3.66 -2.77 24.59
C ILE A 444 2.92 -1.86 25.57
N ALA A 445 2.02 -2.42 26.40
CA ALA A 445 1.30 -1.65 27.44
C ALA A 445 2.22 -1.11 28.55
N ARG A 446 3.43 -1.64 28.71
CA ARG A 446 4.42 -1.22 29.73
C ARG A 446 5.37 -0.14 29.22
N ILE A 447 5.50 0.01 27.90
CA ILE A 447 6.44 0.95 27.28
C ILE A 447 5.81 2.34 27.28
N PRO A 448 6.46 3.35 27.90
CA PRO A 448 5.99 4.72 27.84
C PRO A 448 5.94 5.26 26.40
N ASP A 449 4.98 6.13 26.13
CA ASP A 449 4.93 6.80 24.84
C ASP A 449 6.20 7.64 24.60
N GLY A 450 6.76 7.57 23.39
CA GLY A 450 8.04 8.21 23.02
C GLY A 450 9.30 7.46 23.48
N ALA A 451 9.20 6.41 24.31
CA ALA A 451 10.35 5.59 24.71
C ALA A 451 10.76 4.63 23.61
N TYR A 452 12.03 4.26 23.58
CA TYR A 452 12.54 3.22 22.67
C TYR A 452 12.50 1.86 23.36
N ALA A 453 12.21 0.84 22.59
CA ALA A 453 12.25 -0.55 22.99
C ALA A 453 12.92 -1.40 21.91
N THR A 454 13.58 -2.47 22.29
CA THR A 454 14.15 -3.43 21.34
C THR A 454 13.09 -4.45 20.92
N VAL A 455 13.15 -4.90 19.66
CA VAL A 455 12.36 -6.02 19.17
C VAL A 455 13.29 -7.07 18.55
N ARG A 456 13.15 -8.32 18.99
CA ARG A 456 13.84 -9.48 18.42
C ARG A 456 12.85 -10.27 17.58
N PHE A 457 13.26 -10.56 16.37
CA PHE A 457 12.41 -11.27 15.42
C PHE A 457 13.25 -12.17 14.52
N THR A 458 12.60 -13.08 13.83
CA THR A 458 13.18 -13.87 12.74
C THR A 458 12.46 -13.50 11.44
N LEU A 459 13.16 -13.64 10.31
CA LEU A 459 12.56 -13.45 9.00
C LEU A 459 11.99 -14.78 8.49
N ALA A 460 10.90 -14.72 7.73
CA ALA A 460 10.37 -15.89 7.05
C ALA A 460 11.38 -16.51 6.08
N SER A 461 12.23 -15.70 5.46
CA SER A 461 13.33 -16.17 4.58
C SER A 461 14.49 -16.84 5.34
N ASP A 462 14.66 -16.55 6.62
CA ASP A 462 15.70 -17.12 7.49
C ASP A 462 15.19 -17.27 8.93
N PRO A 463 14.42 -18.34 9.22
CA PRO A 463 13.84 -18.56 10.54
C PRO A 463 14.87 -18.96 11.62
N ASN A 464 16.13 -19.20 11.25
CA ASN A 464 17.19 -19.60 12.18
C ASN A 464 18.04 -18.43 12.68
N SER A 465 18.00 -17.28 12.00
CA SER A 465 18.74 -16.07 12.38
C SER A 465 17.82 -15.11 13.11
N THR A 466 18.26 -14.67 14.30
CA THR A 466 17.53 -13.66 15.07
C THR A 466 18.05 -12.27 14.71
N GLU A 467 17.17 -11.45 14.24
CA GLU A 467 17.40 -10.03 13.99
C GLU A 467 17.03 -9.19 15.20
N LEU A 468 17.70 -8.05 15.36
CA LEU A 468 17.45 -7.08 16.39
C LEU A 468 17.19 -5.71 15.76
N ALA A 469 16.04 -5.13 16.10
CA ALA A 469 15.74 -3.74 15.78
C ALA A 469 15.29 -3.00 17.05
N TYR A 470 15.17 -1.69 16.96
CA TYR A 470 14.60 -0.87 18.01
C TYR A 470 13.55 0.06 17.42
N PHE A 471 12.41 0.16 18.09
CA PHE A 471 11.32 1.02 17.67
C PHE A 471 11.04 2.06 18.75
N ARG A 472 10.56 3.22 18.33
CA ARG A 472 10.05 4.25 19.22
C ARG A 472 8.55 4.02 19.41
N MET A 473 8.09 3.95 20.66
CA MET A 473 6.68 3.83 20.96
C MET A 473 5.94 5.10 20.52
N GLU A 474 4.98 4.99 19.61
CA GLU A 474 4.20 6.12 19.13
C GLU A 474 2.71 5.72 19.03
N ARG A 475 1.85 6.39 19.80
CA ARG A 475 0.41 6.12 19.86
C ARG A 475 -0.46 7.27 19.31
N ARG A 476 0.17 8.38 18.97
CA ARG A 476 -0.54 9.60 18.56
C ARG A 476 -1.22 9.46 17.20
N TRP A 477 -0.52 8.88 16.23
CA TRP A 477 -0.94 8.90 14.84
C TRP A 477 -2.07 7.93 14.52
N PHE A 478 -1.99 6.72 15.03
CA PHE A 478 -2.89 5.63 14.68
C PHE A 478 -3.65 5.10 15.91
N PRO A 479 -4.85 4.52 15.72
CA PRO A 479 -5.51 3.78 16.77
C PRO A 479 -4.66 2.57 17.18
N ALA A 480 -4.81 2.15 18.44
CA ALA A 480 -4.21 0.93 18.95
C ALA A 480 -5.33 0.04 19.51
N GLU A 481 -5.54 -1.13 18.89
CA GLU A 481 -6.72 -1.95 19.11
C GLU A 481 -6.39 -3.44 19.12
N TYR A 482 -7.21 -4.21 19.83
CA TYR A 482 -7.24 -5.66 19.79
C TYR A 482 -8.60 -6.13 19.29
N CYS A 483 -8.61 -6.85 18.18
CA CYS A 483 -9.83 -7.28 17.50
C CYS A 483 -9.90 -8.81 17.49
N VAL A 484 -11.10 -9.35 17.71
CA VAL A 484 -11.35 -10.79 17.77
C VAL A 484 -12.50 -11.13 16.85
N ARG A 485 -12.32 -12.20 16.06
CA ARG A 485 -13.32 -12.67 15.11
C ARG A 485 -14.59 -13.16 15.81
N ASP A 486 -15.73 -12.75 15.29
CA ASP A 486 -17.03 -13.26 15.65
C ASP A 486 -17.79 -13.75 14.41
N ASP A 487 -17.75 -15.05 14.17
CA ASP A 487 -18.40 -15.68 13.00
C ASP A 487 -19.96 -15.69 13.10
N HIS A 488 -20.55 -15.31 14.26
CA HIS A 488 -22.01 -15.18 14.38
C HIS A 488 -22.50 -13.92 13.68
N ILE A 489 -21.74 -12.84 13.77
CA ILE A 489 -22.06 -11.55 13.15
C ILE A 489 -21.21 -11.31 11.88
N GLY A 490 -20.18 -12.11 11.65
CA GLY A 490 -19.28 -11.99 10.51
C GLY A 490 -18.35 -10.76 10.57
N LEU A 491 -18.09 -10.23 11.77
CA LEU A 491 -17.26 -9.05 12.01
C LEU A 491 -16.11 -9.37 12.98
N TRP A 492 -15.22 -8.40 13.14
CA TRP A 492 -14.13 -8.43 14.10
C TRP A 492 -14.26 -7.29 15.11
N PRO A 493 -15.06 -7.47 16.17
CA PRO A 493 -15.19 -6.47 17.22
C PRO A 493 -13.84 -6.09 17.85
N CYS A 494 -13.57 -4.80 17.92
CA CYS A 494 -12.32 -4.26 18.41
C CYS A 494 -12.47 -3.63 19.80
N ARG A 495 -11.39 -3.68 20.57
CA ARG A 495 -11.25 -3.02 21.86
C ARG A 495 -9.96 -2.21 21.86
N ALA A 496 -10.03 -0.95 22.27
CA ALA A 496 -8.86 -0.11 22.40
C ALA A 496 -7.82 -0.76 23.36
N LEU A 497 -6.56 -0.68 22.98
CA LEU A 497 -5.45 -1.06 23.86
C LEU A 497 -5.26 0.00 24.95
N PRO A 498 -4.72 -0.38 26.13
CA PRO A 498 -4.38 0.58 27.18
C PRO A 498 -3.45 1.67 26.65
N ALA A 499 -3.65 2.90 27.11
CA ALA A 499 -2.84 4.05 26.70
C ALA A 499 -1.35 3.93 27.05
N GLY A 500 -1.00 3.04 27.95
CA GLY A 500 0.36 2.88 28.48
C GLY A 500 0.76 4.01 29.42
N PRO A 501 1.99 3.97 29.98
CA PRO A 501 2.51 5.03 30.81
C PRO A 501 2.66 6.34 30.00
N PRO A 502 2.49 7.51 30.64
CA PRO A 502 2.68 8.79 29.96
C PRO A 502 4.14 8.94 29.50
N ARG A 503 4.33 9.82 28.51
CA ARG A 503 5.66 10.13 28.00
C ARG A 503 6.51 10.72 29.12
N PRO A 504 7.67 10.13 29.48
CA PRO A 504 8.57 10.75 30.43
C PRO A 504 9.15 12.05 29.85
N PRO A 505 9.54 13.03 30.70
CA PRO A 505 10.30 14.16 30.24
C PRO A 505 11.56 13.71 29.51
N HIS A 506 11.89 14.37 28.40
CA HIS A 506 13.11 14.03 27.67
C HIS A 506 14.33 14.34 28.55
N PRO A 507 15.28 13.42 28.75
CA PRO A 507 16.45 13.68 29.56
C PRO A 507 17.33 14.75 28.93
N VAL A 508 17.91 15.59 29.76
CA VAL A 508 18.98 16.52 29.31
C VAL A 508 20.25 15.70 29.17
N MET A 509 20.82 15.70 27.97
CA MET A 509 22.04 14.96 27.65
C MET A 509 23.08 15.90 27.05
N SER A 510 24.35 15.63 27.32
CA SER A 510 25.46 16.42 26.78
C SER A 510 26.48 15.49 26.09
N THR A 511 27.12 15.99 25.03
CA THR A 511 28.22 15.29 24.39
C THR A 511 29.29 16.27 23.91
N GLY A 512 30.51 15.77 23.71
CA GLY A 512 31.55 16.49 23.00
C GLY A 512 31.54 16.14 21.51
N PHE A 513 32.07 17.02 20.68
CA PHE A 513 32.28 16.69 19.25
C PHE A 513 33.62 15.98 19.07
N PRO A 514 33.72 15.03 18.12
CA PRO A 514 35.00 14.47 17.73
C PRO A 514 35.98 15.57 17.25
N VAL A 515 37.26 15.35 17.49
CA VAL A 515 38.31 16.25 17.02
C VAL A 515 38.89 15.73 15.71
N TYR A 516 38.79 16.52 14.67
CA TYR A 516 39.21 16.18 13.32
C TYR A 516 40.58 16.83 13.02
N ARG A 517 41.44 16.17 12.23
CA ARG A 517 42.69 16.76 11.74
C ARG A 517 42.46 17.89 10.74
N ASN A 518 41.34 17.82 9.99
CA ASN A 518 40.94 18.85 9.03
C ASN A 518 40.30 20.02 9.79
N PRO A 519 40.81 21.25 9.64
CA PRO A 519 40.27 22.43 10.35
C PRO A 519 38.85 22.78 9.94
N VAL A 520 38.49 22.57 8.67
CA VAL A 520 37.11 22.81 8.16
C VAL A 520 36.13 21.88 8.84
N LEU A 521 36.43 20.56 8.92
CA LEU A 521 35.61 19.60 9.66
C LEU A 521 35.47 19.97 11.12
N ASN A 522 36.57 20.36 11.79
CA ASN A 522 36.53 20.77 13.19
C ASN A 522 35.66 22.03 13.40
N HIS A 523 35.65 22.94 12.47
CA HIS A 523 34.82 24.13 12.54
C HIS A 523 33.35 23.78 12.37
N LEU A 524 33.02 23.05 11.33
CA LEU A 524 31.65 22.75 10.93
C LEU A 524 30.99 21.65 11.78
N ALA A 525 31.75 20.77 12.42
CA ALA A 525 31.22 19.73 13.31
C ALA A 525 30.24 20.26 14.36
N HIS A 526 30.51 21.48 14.89
CA HIS A 526 29.68 22.11 15.90
C HIS A 526 28.37 22.71 15.37
N SER A 527 28.21 22.76 14.04
CA SER A 527 27.04 23.35 13.36
C SER A 527 26.28 22.36 12.51
N LEU A 528 26.76 21.11 12.38
CA LEU A 528 26.09 20.05 11.61
C LEU A 528 25.44 19.02 12.54
N VAL A 529 24.27 18.57 12.16
CA VAL A 529 23.49 17.57 12.91
C VAL A 529 22.87 16.57 11.92
N ALA A 530 22.69 15.32 12.33
CA ALA A 530 21.86 14.40 11.53
C ALA A 530 20.39 14.64 11.87
N VAL A 531 19.56 14.69 10.83
CA VAL A 531 18.11 14.88 10.97
C VAL A 531 17.43 13.66 10.37
N THR A 532 16.57 13.01 11.16
CA THR A 532 15.66 11.97 10.68
C THR A 532 14.23 12.47 10.76
N PHE A 533 13.43 12.13 9.74
CA PHE A 533 12.04 12.50 9.66
C PHE A 533 11.20 11.28 9.30
N SER A 534 10.15 11.03 10.08
CA SER A 534 9.21 9.95 9.82
C SER A 534 7.82 10.51 9.59
N MET A 535 7.22 10.16 8.45
CA MET A 535 5.92 10.65 8.01
C MET A 535 4.87 9.55 8.16
N PRO A 536 3.80 9.76 8.96
CA PRO A 536 2.80 8.73 9.23
C PRO A 536 1.81 8.51 8.08
N TYR A 537 1.55 9.53 7.28
CA TYR A 537 0.58 9.49 6.17
C TYR A 537 1.17 10.08 4.91
N SER A 538 0.86 9.48 3.77
CA SER A 538 1.19 10.04 2.45
C SER A 538 0.36 11.29 2.20
N VAL A 539 1.00 12.45 2.08
CA VAL A 539 0.37 13.75 1.86
C VAL A 539 1.19 14.64 0.95
N SER A 540 0.53 15.58 0.28
CA SER A 540 1.18 16.56 -0.62
C SER A 540 2.03 15.93 -1.72
N GLY A 541 1.59 14.77 -2.21
CA GLY A 541 2.26 14.01 -3.26
C GLY A 541 3.51 13.25 -2.81
N VAL A 542 3.78 13.20 -1.51
CA VAL A 542 4.91 12.47 -0.91
C VAL A 542 4.43 11.13 -0.40
N THR A 543 5.07 10.06 -0.83
CA THR A 543 4.66 8.66 -0.55
C THR A 543 5.64 7.89 0.30
N GLU A 544 6.90 8.32 0.35
CA GLU A 544 7.91 7.74 1.21
C GLU A 544 7.68 8.18 2.66
N HIS A 545 8.00 7.30 3.61
CA HIS A 545 7.68 7.52 5.02
C HIS A 545 8.89 7.84 5.90
N TYR A 546 10.12 7.55 5.43
CA TYR A 546 11.33 7.64 6.26
C TYR A 546 12.43 8.39 5.53
N TYR A 547 12.98 9.39 6.19
CA TYR A 547 13.96 10.30 5.62
C TYR A 547 15.10 10.55 6.60
N HIS A 548 16.26 10.80 6.06
CA HIS A 548 17.43 11.27 6.81
C HIS A 548 18.25 12.24 5.95
N GLY A 549 18.99 13.09 6.58
CA GLY A 549 19.90 14.03 5.91
C GLY A 549 20.67 14.89 6.90
N THR A 550 21.52 15.72 6.35
CA THR A 550 22.34 16.66 7.14
C THR A 550 21.59 17.97 7.41
N GLY A 551 21.53 18.36 8.67
CA GLY A 551 20.98 19.64 9.11
C GLY A 551 22.07 20.64 9.47
N LEU A 552 21.87 21.91 9.10
CA LEU A 552 22.74 23.03 9.43
C LEU A 552 22.12 23.89 10.54
N VAL A 553 22.77 23.98 11.70
CA VAL A 553 22.33 24.83 12.80
C VAL A 553 22.57 26.30 12.43
N VAL A 554 21.51 27.07 12.20
CA VAL A 554 21.55 28.47 11.80
C VAL A 554 21.26 29.43 12.95
N ASP A 555 20.62 28.93 14.01
CA ASP A 555 20.38 29.70 15.24
C ASP A 555 20.39 28.75 16.45
N ALA A 556 21.54 28.57 17.06
CA ALA A 556 21.72 27.67 18.20
C ALA A 556 20.91 28.10 19.45
N ARG A 557 20.59 29.39 19.61
CA ARG A 557 19.78 29.89 20.73
C ARG A 557 18.31 29.52 20.58
N ARG A 558 17.78 29.59 19.34
CA ARG A 558 16.41 29.19 19.04
C ARG A 558 16.29 27.70 18.72
N GLY A 559 17.43 27.01 18.57
CA GLY A 559 17.48 25.60 18.14
C GLY A 559 17.05 25.40 16.69
N TRP A 560 17.25 26.38 15.78
CA TRP A 560 16.83 26.26 14.39
C TRP A 560 17.89 25.56 13.55
N VAL A 561 17.44 24.57 12.80
CA VAL A 561 18.24 23.76 11.89
C VAL A 561 17.61 23.81 10.52
N VAL A 562 18.38 24.20 9.51
CA VAL A 562 17.99 24.16 8.10
C VAL A 562 18.32 22.77 7.54
N VAL A 563 17.40 22.23 6.79
CA VAL A 563 17.55 20.98 6.00
C VAL A 563 16.95 21.21 4.61
N ASP A 564 17.22 20.31 3.68
CA ASP A 564 16.48 20.28 2.41
C ASP A 564 15.07 19.68 2.60
N ARG A 565 14.19 19.94 1.64
CA ARG A 565 12.82 19.38 1.63
C ARG A 565 12.78 17.90 1.26
N ASN A 566 13.87 17.34 0.75
CA ASN A 566 13.94 15.91 0.56
C ASN A 566 14.15 15.18 1.89
N THR A 567 14.78 15.84 2.87
CA THR A 567 14.89 15.36 4.26
C THR A 567 13.62 15.64 5.07
N VAL A 568 13.01 16.84 4.91
CA VAL A 568 11.76 17.20 5.61
C VAL A 568 10.75 17.75 4.59
N PRO A 569 10.03 16.88 3.88
CA PRO A 569 9.19 17.28 2.74
C PRO A 569 7.91 18.02 3.12
N VAL A 570 7.37 17.74 4.30
CA VAL A 570 6.08 18.25 4.79
C VAL A 570 6.13 18.53 6.30
N ALA A 571 5.09 19.21 6.82
CA ALA A 571 5.03 19.51 8.24
C ALA A 571 4.42 18.38 9.09
N LEU A 572 3.88 17.32 8.47
CA LEU A 572 3.23 16.19 9.15
C LEU A 572 4.23 15.06 9.38
N GLY A 573 4.76 14.93 10.58
CA GLY A 573 5.67 13.83 10.91
C GLY A 573 6.46 14.08 12.19
N ASP A 574 7.29 13.09 12.52
CA ASP A 574 8.17 13.07 13.68
C ASP A 574 9.60 13.41 13.26
N VAL A 575 10.19 14.43 13.91
CA VAL A 575 11.58 14.86 13.71
C VAL A 575 12.44 14.36 14.87
N THR A 576 13.59 13.77 14.55
CA THR A 576 14.67 13.50 15.52
C THR A 576 15.94 14.16 15.04
N ILE A 577 16.64 14.86 15.95
CA ILE A 577 17.89 15.55 15.66
C ILE A 577 18.99 14.91 16.49
N THR A 578 20.08 14.48 15.82
CA THR A 578 21.20 13.81 16.44
C THR A 578 22.46 14.69 16.39
N PHE A 579 23.04 14.94 17.55
CA PHE A 579 24.26 15.73 17.73
C PHE A 579 25.44 14.81 17.93
N ALA A 580 26.51 15.02 17.15
CA ALA A 580 27.77 14.28 17.23
C ALA A 580 27.59 12.75 17.30
N GLY A 581 26.59 12.20 16.61
CA GLY A 581 26.25 10.77 16.60
C GLY A 581 25.83 10.19 17.96
N THR A 582 25.65 11.01 19.00
CA THR A 582 25.52 10.56 20.39
C THR A 582 24.24 11.03 21.07
N VAL A 583 23.92 12.32 21.00
CA VAL A 583 22.74 12.91 21.67
C VAL A 583 21.60 13.08 20.69
N GLN A 584 20.49 12.40 20.94
CA GLN A 584 19.27 12.52 20.17
C GLN A 584 18.23 13.35 20.93
N VAL A 585 17.60 14.29 20.25
CA VAL A 585 16.49 15.08 20.81
C VAL A 585 15.32 15.13 19.84
N PRO A 586 14.08 15.24 20.33
CA PRO A 586 12.94 15.48 19.46
C PRO A 586 13.01 16.86 18.85
N GLY A 587 12.64 16.94 17.59
CA GLY A 587 12.47 18.18 16.85
C GLY A 587 11.02 18.41 16.44
N ARG A 588 10.76 19.58 15.88
CA ARG A 588 9.48 19.93 15.25
C ARG A 588 9.73 20.70 13.96
N VAL A 589 8.86 20.52 12.98
CA VAL A 589 8.93 21.32 11.74
C VAL A 589 8.41 22.72 12.02
N VAL A 590 9.22 23.74 11.79
CA VAL A 590 8.84 25.15 11.99
C VAL A 590 8.42 25.79 10.67
N TYR A 591 9.14 25.51 9.61
CA TYR A 591 8.93 26.10 8.30
C TYR A 591 9.26 25.09 7.19
N VAL A 592 8.46 25.07 6.14
CA VAL A 592 8.76 24.35 4.89
C VAL A 592 8.65 25.38 3.77
N SER A 593 9.75 25.68 3.10
CA SER A 593 9.76 26.72 2.07
C SER A 593 8.77 26.38 0.93
N PRO A 594 7.88 27.30 0.55
CA PRO A 594 6.95 27.06 -0.55
C PRO A 594 7.60 27.17 -1.93
N ILE A 595 8.80 27.75 -2.04
CA ILE A 595 9.46 28.04 -3.31
C ILE A 595 10.78 27.30 -3.50
N HIS A 596 11.54 27.02 -2.44
CA HIS A 596 12.86 26.38 -2.52
C HIS A 596 12.92 25.05 -1.78
N ASN A 597 13.89 24.24 -2.12
CA ASN A 597 14.16 22.94 -1.49
C ASN A 597 14.76 23.09 -0.07
N LEU A 598 14.07 23.85 0.79
CA LEU A 598 14.52 24.21 2.13
C LEU A 598 13.42 23.97 3.15
N ALA A 599 13.78 23.45 4.32
CA ALA A 599 12.91 23.39 5.49
C ALA A 599 13.69 23.79 6.76
N VAL A 600 12.97 24.23 7.78
CA VAL A 600 13.53 24.52 9.09
C VAL A 600 12.85 23.66 10.14
N VAL A 601 13.65 22.92 10.86
CA VAL A 601 13.23 22.20 12.07
C VAL A 601 13.80 22.88 13.31
N ALA A 602 13.14 22.73 14.45
CA ALA A 602 13.62 23.27 15.70
C ALA A 602 13.68 22.20 16.79
N TYR A 603 14.68 22.29 17.62
CA TYR A 603 14.81 21.53 18.88
C TYR A 603 14.79 22.47 20.09
N ASP A 604 14.57 21.92 21.28
CA ASP A 604 14.75 22.67 22.53
C ASP A 604 16.24 22.64 22.95
N PRO A 605 16.96 23.79 22.90
CA PRO A 605 18.39 23.83 23.25
C PRO A 605 18.71 23.37 24.70
N ARG A 606 17.73 23.38 25.59
CA ARG A 606 17.94 22.91 26.96
C ARG A 606 18.18 21.40 27.01
N LEU A 607 17.67 20.63 26.04
CA LEU A 607 17.78 19.19 26.02
C LEU A 607 19.19 18.69 25.70
N ILE A 608 20.02 19.50 25.05
CA ILE A 608 21.41 19.15 24.69
C ILE A 608 22.44 19.58 25.75
N GLY A 609 21.99 20.11 26.89
CA GLY A 609 22.84 20.50 28.02
C GLY A 609 24.03 21.38 27.65
N SER A 610 25.24 20.91 27.96
CA SER A 610 26.49 21.64 27.69
C SER A 610 27.15 21.30 26.34
N THR A 611 26.41 20.58 25.43
CA THR A 611 26.94 20.26 24.10
C THR A 611 27.30 21.55 23.34
N PRO A 612 28.56 21.73 22.89
CA PRO A 612 29.06 23.01 22.38
C PRO A 612 28.61 23.28 20.93
N VAL A 613 27.29 23.34 20.71
CA VAL A 613 26.70 23.65 19.41
C VAL A 613 26.83 25.13 19.09
N ARG A 614 27.13 25.42 17.83
CA ARG A 614 27.28 26.79 17.33
C ARG A 614 26.40 27.06 16.11
N SER A 615 25.93 28.28 15.96
CA SER A 615 25.31 28.72 14.71
C SER A 615 26.36 28.81 13.62
N ALA A 616 26.06 28.26 12.45
CA ALA A 616 26.94 28.35 11.28
C ALA A 616 27.07 29.83 10.82
N GLN A 617 28.24 30.15 10.32
CA GLN A 617 28.51 31.43 9.69
C GLN A 617 28.14 31.34 8.21
N LEU A 618 27.08 32.07 7.83
CA LEU A 618 26.60 32.10 6.42
C LEU A 618 27.24 33.30 5.73
N VAL A 619 27.92 33.06 4.61
CA VAL A 619 28.61 34.07 3.86
C VAL A 619 28.05 34.18 2.45
N MET A 620 27.58 35.39 2.11
CA MET A 620 27.09 35.70 0.76
C MET A 620 28.29 35.92 -0.16
N HIS A 621 28.59 34.87 -0.91
CA HIS A 621 29.69 34.86 -1.86
C HIS A 621 29.21 34.50 -3.27
N PRO A 622 29.43 35.35 -4.30
CA PRO A 622 29.09 35.00 -5.67
C PRO A 622 30.10 33.98 -6.24
N LEU A 623 29.71 32.71 -6.24
CA LEU A 623 30.52 31.62 -6.77
C LEU A 623 30.79 31.78 -8.27
N VAL A 624 31.94 31.29 -8.71
CA VAL A 624 32.34 31.25 -10.13
C VAL A 624 32.87 29.83 -10.50
N SER A 625 32.75 29.47 -11.78
CA SER A 625 33.30 28.20 -12.26
C SER A 625 34.83 28.13 -12.05
N GLY A 626 35.32 26.96 -11.61
CA GLY A 626 36.72 26.73 -11.24
C GLY A 626 37.10 27.15 -9.83
N GLU A 627 36.16 27.66 -9.05
CA GLU A 627 36.40 28.04 -7.65
C GLU A 627 36.50 26.83 -6.75
N PRO A 628 37.56 26.68 -5.92
CA PRO A 628 37.69 25.62 -4.96
C PRO A 628 36.59 25.68 -3.88
N ILE A 629 36.02 24.53 -3.55
CA ILE A 629 34.93 24.44 -2.57
C ILE A 629 35.05 23.13 -1.81
N ASP A 630 34.67 23.14 -0.54
CA ASP A 630 34.60 21.96 0.32
C ASP A 630 33.14 21.59 0.55
N VAL A 631 32.84 20.28 0.40
CA VAL A 631 31.53 19.68 0.73
C VAL A 631 31.68 18.92 2.03
N VAL A 632 30.86 19.28 3.02
CA VAL A 632 30.85 18.65 4.34
C VAL A 632 29.43 18.22 4.70
N GLY A 633 29.26 16.97 5.08
CA GLY A 633 27.94 16.46 5.45
C GLY A 633 28.04 15.21 6.33
N ILE A 634 26.88 14.71 6.75
CA ILE A 634 26.76 13.53 7.58
C ILE A 634 26.26 12.38 6.71
N GLY A 635 27.02 11.29 6.66
CA GLY A 635 26.64 10.09 5.93
C GLY A 635 25.64 9.20 6.67
N ASN A 636 25.22 8.12 6.03
CA ASN A 636 24.35 7.11 6.61
C ASN A 636 24.96 6.37 7.83
N ASP A 637 26.28 6.46 7.98
CA ASP A 637 27.04 5.97 9.13
C ASP A 637 27.01 6.91 10.34
N ASN A 638 26.35 8.07 10.22
CA ASN A 638 26.33 9.17 11.18
C ASN A 638 27.70 9.84 11.41
N ASP A 639 28.68 9.60 10.53
CA ASP A 639 29.99 10.26 10.58
C ASP A 639 30.02 11.47 9.63
N LEU A 640 30.91 12.44 9.96
CA LEU A 640 31.17 13.58 9.10
C LEU A 640 32.05 13.18 7.92
N HIS A 641 31.57 13.44 6.73
CA HIS A 641 32.27 13.25 5.47
C HIS A 641 32.73 14.59 4.90
N PHE A 642 33.86 14.54 4.21
CA PHE A 642 34.51 15.70 3.61
C PHE A 642 34.94 15.40 2.18
N ARG A 643 34.68 16.34 1.28
CA ARG A 643 35.14 16.29 -0.09
C ARG A 643 35.59 17.66 -0.54
N SER A 644 36.88 17.85 -0.88
CA SER A 644 37.34 19.05 -1.58
C SER A 644 37.14 18.86 -3.08
N THR A 645 36.61 19.89 -3.74
CA THR A 645 36.26 19.87 -5.16
C THR A 645 36.27 21.30 -5.72
N GLU A 646 35.72 21.51 -6.90
CA GLU A 646 35.59 22.80 -7.55
C GLU A 646 34.19 23.01 -8.11
N VAL A 647 33.75 24.25 -8.22
CA VAL A 647 32.52 24.60 -8.92
C VAL A 647 32.69 24.35 -10.41
N SER A 648 31.93 23.42 -10.97
CA SER A 648 31.90 23.14 -12.41
C SER A 648 31.15 24.23 -13.17
N SER A 649 29.87 24.44 -12.79
CA SER A 649 29.01 25.46 -13.40
C SER A 649 27.92 25.92 -12.42
N ILE A 650 27.25 27.01 -12.79
CA ILE A 650 26.04 27.49 -12.08
C ILE A 650 24.95 27.63 -13.14
N GLU A 651 23.96 26.81 -13.06
CA GLU A 651 22.94 26.63 -14.08
C GLU A 651 21.53 26.61 -13.49
N PRO A 652 20.49 26.98 -14.28
CA PRO A 652 19.11 26.79 -13.84
C PRO A 652 18.85 25.34 -13.43
N LEU A 653 18.21 25.14 -12.29
CA LEU A 653 17.73 23.81 -11.88
C LEU A 653 16.51 23.44 -12.72
N GLU A 654 16.62 22.37 -13.50
CA GLU A 654 15.54 21.85 -14.32
C GLU A 654 15.17 20.44 -13.84
N LEU A 655 14.02 20.30 -13.16
CA LEU A 655 13.47 19.03 -12.73
C LEU A 655 12.20 18.67 -13.52
N PRO A 656 11.95 17.38 -13.82
CA PRO A 656 10.73 16.97 -14.50
C PRO A 656 9.47 17.25 -13.65
N LEU A 657 8.31 17.30 -14.31
CA LEU A 657 7.04 17.39 -13.60
C LEU A 657 6.77 16.10 -12.83
N SER A 658 6.34 16.24 -11.58
CA SER A 658 6.01 15.10 -10.74
C SER A 658 4.64 14.50 -11.11
N ARG A 659 4.56 13.16 -11.12
CA ARG A 659 3.30 12.43 -11.28
C ARG A 659 2.44 12.51 -10.01
N THR A 660 3.07 12.45 -8.85
CA THR A 660 2.42 12.56 -7.54
C THR A 660 2.21 14.00 -7.09
N MET A 661 2.69 14.99 -7.87
CA MET A 661 2.65 16.42 -7.55
C MET A 661 3.48 16.80 -6.32
N ARG A 662 4.48 15.99 -5.95
CA ARG A 662 5.42 16.38 -4.90
C ARG A 662 6.08 17.72 -5.23
N PHE A 663 6.61 18.36 -4.21
CA PHE A 663 7.33 19.61 -4.40
C PHE A 663 8.47 19.45 -5.42
N ARG A 664 8.60 20.44 -6.26
CA ARG A 664 9.66 20.59 -7.25
C ARG A 664 10.19 22.00 -7.15
N ASP A 665 11.48 22.16 -6.91
CA ASP A 665 12.11 23.48 -6.90
C ASP A 665 12.16 24.07 -8.31
N THR A 666 11.98 25.36 -8.41
CA THR A 666 11.99 26.14 -9.66
C THR A 666 12.56 27.53 -9.40
N ASN A 667 12.93 28.25 -10.47
CA ASN A 667 13.43 29.61 -10.38
C ASN A 667 14.70 29.74 -9.53
N ILE A 668 15.54 28.74 -9.49
CA ILE A 668 16.82 28.77 -8.80
C ILE A 668 17.94 28.34 -9.74
N GLU A 669 19.10 28.94 -9.55
CA GLU A 669 20.36 28.54 -10.18
C GLU A 669 21.07 27.60 -9.20
N SER A 670 21.28 26.33 -9.59
CA SER A 670 22.01 25.37 -8.79
C SER A 670 23.51 25.38 -9.09
N ILE A 671 24.30 24.96 -8.11
CA ILE A 671 25.76 24.86 -8.20
C ILE A 671 26.09 23.40 -8.54
N GLN A 672 26.75 23.22 -9.67
CA GLN A 672 27.30 21.94 -10.11
C GLN A 672 28.77 21.84 -9.70
N LEU A 673 29.17 20.62 -9.26
CA LEU A 673 30.52 20.36 -8.79
C LEU A 673 31.28 19.41 -9.71
N VAL A 674 32.60 19.51 -9.71
CA VAL A 674 33.50 18.54 -10.32
C VAL A 674 33.65 17.34 -9.38
N ASN A 675 33.36 16.12 -9.84
CA ASN A 675 33.37 14.90 -8.99
C ASN A 675 32.58 15.07 -7.67
N PRO A 676 31.27 15.35 -7.73
CA PRO A 676 30.47 15.60 -6.55
C PRO A 676 30.38 14.36 -5.65
N PRO A 677 30.24 14.49 -4.32
CA PRO A 677 29.84 13.39 -3.47
C PRO A 677 28.39 12.97 -3.80
N THR A 678 28.13 11.65 -3.83
CA THR A 678 26.80 11.09 -4.14
C THR A 678 26.18 10.31 -2.99
N ASN A 679 26.91 10.19 -1.88
CA ASN A 679 26.53 9.35 -0.73
C ASN A 679 26.20 10.15 0.54
N PHE A 680 26.26 11.47 0.48
CA PHE A 680 25.85 12.36 1.57
C PHE A 680 25.43 13.74 1.03
N ASP A 681 24.48 14.36 1.68
CA ASP A 681 24.10 15.77 1.58
C ASP A 681 24.81 16.60 2.66
N GLY A 682 24.67 17.91 2.63
CA GLY A 682 25.33 18.76 3.64
C GLY A 682 25.47 20.21 3.24
N VAL A 683 26.68 20.76 3.46
CA VAL A 683 26.98 22.17 3.19
C VAL A 683 28.13 22.31 2.21
N LEU A 684 28.09 23.41 1.46
CA LEU A 684 29.21 23.90 0.68
C LEU A 684 29.93 24.98 1.51
N SER A 685 31.22 24.83 1.70
CA SER A 685 32.02 25.78 2.49
C SER A 685 33.29 26.19 1.76
N ASP A 686 33.80 27.33 2.16
CA ASP A 686 35.17 27.75 1.79
C ASP A 686 36.23 27.04 2.64
N GLY A 687 37.50 27.26 2.35
CA GLY A 687 38.63 26.66 3.10
C GLY A 687 38.75 27.11 4.58
N ARG A 688 37.89 28.03 5.05
CA ARG A 688 37.77 28.47 6.44
C ARG A 688 36.63 27.81 7.19
N GLY A 689 35.74 27.08 6.48
CA GLY A 689 34.53 26.51 7.04
C GLY A 689 33.36 27.48 7.09
N GLU A 690 33.42 28.62 6.38
CA GLU A 690 32.28 29.51 6.22
C GLU A 690 31.29 28.89 5.21
N VAL A 691 29.99 28.87 5.51
CA VAL A 691 28.97 28.24 4.67
C VAL A 691 28.54 29.20 3.56
N ILE A 692 28.74 28.78 2.32
CA ILE A 692 28.46 29.53 1.10
C ILE A 692 27.35 28.93 0.25
N GLY A 693 26.87 27.72 0.63
CA GLY A 693 25.75 27.01 0.02
C GLY A 693 25.38 25.75 0.78
N LEU A 694 24.34 25.11 0.32
CA LEU A 694 23.96 23.76 0.77
C LEU A 694 24.19 22.76 -0.35
N TRP A 695 24.66 21.56 -0.03
CA TRP A 695 24.69 20.41 -0.91
C TRP A 695 23.43 19.57 -0.64
N SER A 696 22.42 19.77 -1.46
CA SER A 696 21.05 19.33 -1.18
C SER A 696 20.60 18.22 -2.11
N SER A 697 19.78 17.31 -1.60
CA SER A 697 19.12 16.28 -2.36
C SER A 697 17.81 16.78 -2.97
N PHE A 698 17.57 16.47 -4.24
CA PHE A 698 16.36 16.78 -4.99
C PHE A 698 15.70 15.48 -5.44
N ALA A 699 14.48 15.24 -4.98
CA ALA A 699 13.71 14.09 -5.41
C ALA A 699 12.93 14.40 -6.70
N PHE A 700 12.93 13.46 -7.64
CA PHE A 700 12.17 13.55 -8.89
C PHE A 700 11.63 12.19 -9.33
N ASP A 701 10.54 12.18 -10.08
CA ASP A 701 9.94 10.95 -10.56
C ASP A 701 10.70 10.37 -11.75
N THR A 702 10.99 9.07 -11.67
CA THR A 702 11.55 8.26 -12.77
C THR A 702 10.48 7.32 -13.35
N ALA A 703 10.81 6.55 -14.36
CA ALA A 703 9.90 5.55 -14.92
C ALA A 703 9.52 4.44 -13.92
N THR A 704 10.42 4.13 -12.99
CA THR A 704 10.31 2.99 -12.06
C THR A 704 10.14 3.38 -10.59
N GLY A 705 10.11 4.67 -10.27
CA GLY A 705 10.00 5.14 -8.88
C GLY A 705 10.47 6.58 -8.71
N VAL A 706 11.05 6.87 -7.55
CA VAL A 706 11.61 8.19 -7.21
C VAL A 706 13.13 8.10 -7.32
N GLY A 707 13.71 9.01 -8.12
CA GLY A 707 15.15 9.26 -8.20
C GLY A 707 15.55 10.40 -7.29
N GLN A 708 16.82 10.48 -6.99
CA GLN A 708 17.44 11.59 -6.26
C GLN A 708 18.64 12.11 -7.02
N ASP A 709 18.81 13.43 -7.00
CA ASP A 709 19.97 14.14 -7.54
C ASP A 709 20.50 15.10 -6.49
N LEU A 710 21.81 15.21 -6.37
CA LEU A 710 22.49 16.09 -5.42
C LEU A 710 23.05 17.30 -6.17
N GLN A 711 22.63 18.47 -5.75
CA GLN A 711 23.09 19.76 -6.34
C GLN A 711 23.25 20.82 -5.26
N GLY A 712 24.10 21.80 -5.54
CA GLY A 712 24.32 22.92 -4.64
C GLY A 712 23.20 23.95 -4.69
N VAL A 713 22.67 24.34 -3.53
CA VAL A 713 21.77 25.48 -3.36
C VAL A 713 22.60 26.68 -2.87
N PRO A 714 22.58 27.84 -3.54
CA PRO A 714 23.25 29.04 -3.06
C PRO A 714 22.75 29.46 -1.68
N ILE A 715 23.63 30.12 -0.88
CA ILE A 715 23.27 30.48 0.49
C ILE A 715 22.22 31.61 0.59
N GLY A 716 22.03 32.40 -0.47
CA GLY A 716 21.10 33.54 -0.51
C GLY A 716 19.67 33.16 -0.09
N PRO A 717 19.01 32.17 -0.71
CA PRO A 717 17.69 31.69 -0.31
C PRO A 717 17.60 31.25 1.15
N VAL A 718 18.65 30.63 1.70
CA VAL A 718 18.73 30.23 3.12
C VAL A 718 18.73 31.46 4.01
N HIS A 719 19.59 32.43 3.72
CA HIS A 719 19.71 33.69 4.47
C HIS A 719 18.37 34.44 4.47
N ASP A 720 17.79 34.66 3.29
CA ASP A 720 16.54 35.42 3.14
C ASP A 720 15.37 34.71 3.87
N MET A 721 15.31 33.37 3.82
CA MET A 721 14.32 32.59 4.56
C MET A 721 14.47 32.79 6.08
N ILE A 722 15.68 32.69 6.63
CA ILE A 722 15.93 32.83 8.06
C ILE A 722 15.62 34.25 8.54
N GLU A 723 16.00 35.28 7.79
CA GLU A 723 15.69 36.68 8.14
C GLU A 723 14.17 36.95 8.14
N ARG A 724 13.44 36.42 7.18
CA ARG A 724 11.96 36.49 7.17
C ARG A 724 11.33 35.77 8.34
N MET A 725 11.83 34.61 8.69
CA MET A 725 11.36 33.86 9.88
C MET A 725 11.64 34.64 11.17
N ARG A 726 12.79 35.35 11.27
CA ARG A 726 13.16 36.18 12.44
C ARG A 726 12.27 37.42 12.56
N SER A 727 11.96 38.03 11.43
CA SER A 727 11.16 39.26 11.38
C SER A 727 9.64 39.01 11.33
N GLY A 728 9.21 37.75 11.08
CA GLY A 728 7.80 37.41 10.90
C GLY A 728 7.18 37.99 9.62
N GLN A 729 7.99 38.41 8.67
CA GLN A 729 7.52 39.00 7.42
C GLN A 729 7.00 37.97 6.43
N PRO A 730 5.85 38.19 5.78
CA PRO A 730 5.33 37.30 4.77
C PRO A 730 6.23 37.26 3.52
N LEU A 731 6.25 36.15 2.82
CA LEU A 731 6.90 36.00 1.53
C LEU A 731 5.88 36.30 0.42
N HIS A 732 6.14 37.34 -0.38
CA HIS A 732 5.37 37.62 -1.58
C HIS A 732 6.07 37.06 -2.81
N SER A 733 5.31 36.55 -3.77
CA SER A 733 5.82 35.95 -5.02
C SER A 733 4.88 36.26 -6.19
N LEU A 734 5.43 36.32 -7.39
CA LEU A 734 4.63 36.28 -8.61
C LEU A 734 3.93 34.95 -8.80
N ASP A 735 4.46 33.92 -8.20
CA ASP A 735 3.93 32.54 -8.27
C ASP A 735 3.90 32.02 -9.73
N VAL A 736 5.01 32.18 -10.42
CA VAL A 736 5.23 31.73 -11.80
C VAL A 736 6.52 30.90 -11.89
N GLU A 737 6.55 29.94 -12.78
CA GLU A 737 7.77 29.26 -13.18
C GLU A 737 8.40 29.98 -14.36
N LEU A 738 9.66 30.34 -14.22
CA LEU A 738 10.45 31.04 -15.21
C LEU A 738 11.53 30.13 -15.78
N GLY A 739 11.84 30.29 -17.04
CA GLY A 739 12.98 29.68 -17.71
C GLY A 739 13.90 30.73 -18.30
N LEU A 740 15.04 30.32 -18.82
CA LEU A 740 15.99 31.20 -19.52
C LEU A 740 15.91 30.97 -21.03
N THR A 741 15.66 32.03 -21.78
CA THR A 741 15.67 32.00 -23.24
C THR A 741 16.89 32.77 -23.75
N PRO A 742 17.76 32.16 -24.58
CA PRO A 742 18.87 32.87 -25.22
C PRO A 742 18.39 34.11 -26.00
N LEU A 743 19.11 35.24 -25.91
CA LEU A 743 18.72 36.44 -26.63
C LEU A 743 18.66 36.25 -28.15
N ALA A 744 19.45 35.33 -28.69
CA ALA A 744 19.34 34.97 -30.10
C ALA A 744 17.97 34.41 -30.44
N SER A 745 17.47 33.45 -29.63
CA SER A 745 16.12 32.87 -29.76
C SER A 745 15.02 33.90 -29.52
N ALA A 746 15.18 34.75 -28.48
CA ALA A 746 14.24 35.82 -28.22
C ALA A 746 14.11 36.81 -29.39
N ARG A 747 15.20 37.08 -30.10
CA ARG A 747 15.16 37.91 -31.30
C ARG A 747 14.41 37.25 -32.46
N LEU A 748 14.52 35.93 -32.61
CA LEU A 748 13.76 35.15 -33.63
C LEU A 748 12.26 35.29 -33.41
N ILE A 749 11.83 35.36 -32.18
CA ILE A 749 10.41 35.55 -31.82
C ILE A 749 10.03 37.05 -31.75
N GLY A 750 10.92 37.96 -32.20
CA GLY A 750 10.62 39.36 -32.46
C GLY A 750 11.08 40.34 -31.40
N LEU A 751 11.88 39.96 -30.39
CA LEU A 751 12.46 40.91 -29.43
C LEU A 751 13.32 41.96 -30.16
N THR A 752 13.06 43.26 -29.88
CA THR A 752 13.76 44.33 -30.59
C THR A 752 15.26 44.38 -30.25
N PRO A 753 16.11 44.90 -31.17
CA PRO A 753 17.54 45.13 -30.90
C PRO A 753 17.80 45.95 -29.66
N VAL A 754 16.96 46.96 -29.40
CA VAL A 754 17.07 47.87 -28.25
C VAL A 754 16.92 47.09 -26.92
N TRP A 755 15.93 46.23 -26.80
CA TRP A 755 15.74 45.42 -25.61
C TRP A 755 16.84 44.35 -25.49
N ALA A 756 17.22 43.71 -26.58
CA ALA A 756 18.32 42.75 -26.58
C ALA A 756 19.63 43.36 -26.10
N GLN A 757 19.95 44.60 -26.54
CA GLN A 757 21.13 45.36 -26.07
C GLN A 757 21.03 45.72 -24.60
N ARG A 758 19.87 46.17 -24.11
CA ARG A 758 19.64 46.49 -22.69
C ARG A 758 19.84 45.27 -21.78
N LEU A 759 19.29 44.14 -22.17
CA LEU A 759 19.44 42.86 -21.44
C LEU A 759 20.89 42.38 -21.45
N ALA A 760 21.57 42.48 -22.62
CA ALA A 760 22.96 42.11 -22.75
C ALA A 760 23.91 43.04 -21.94
N ALA A 761 23.58 44.31 -21.84
CA ALA A 761 24.36 45.27 -21.04
C ALA A 761 24.16 45.06 -19.53
N HIS A 762 22.95 44.61 -19.13
CA HIS A 762 22.66 44.34 -17.73
C HIS A 762 23.35 43.03 -17.23
N SER A 763 23.54 42.03 -18.11
CA SER A 763 24.28 40.80 -17.82
C SER A 763 25.33 40.53 -18.88
N ALA A 764 26.58 40.91 -18.60
CA ALA A 764 27.70 40.84 -19.56
C ALA A 764 28.07 39.38 -19.90
N THR A 765 27.93 38.47 -18.96
CA THR A 765 28.30 37.06 -19.07
C THR A 765 27.19 36.17 -19.56
N ARG A 766 25.92 36.52 -19.28
CA ARG A 766 24.75 35.72 -19.68
C ARG A 766 23.92 36.50 -20.69
N ARG A 767 23.73 35.92 -21.87
CA ARG A 767 22.98 36.52 -22.99
C ARG A 767 21.56 35.89 -23.05
N VAL A 768 20.80 36.06 -21.97
CA VAL A 768 19.47 35.44 -21.79
C VAL A 768 18.42 36.47 -21.36
N VAL A 769 17.16 36.10 -21.50
CA VAL A 769 15.98 36.75 -20.95
C VAL A 769 15.11 35.74 -20.23
N LEU A 770 14.51 36.16 -19.13
CA LEU A 770 13.56 35.33 -18.38
C LEU A 770 12.27 35.15 -19.18
N THR A 771 11.77 33.93 -19.21
CA THR A 771 10.56 33.55 -19.95
C THR A 771 9.58 32.85 -19.02
N VAL A 772 8.31 33.24 -19.06
CA VAL A 772 7.26 32.58 -18.31
C VAL A 772 7.05 31.17 -18.91
N ILE A 773 7.31 30.13 -18.15
CA ILE A 773 7.08 28.74 -18.54
C ILE A 773 5.66 28.32 -18.17
N ARG A 774 5.24 28.63 -16.94
CA ARG A 774 3.88 28.37 -16.44
C ARG A 774 3.50 29.28 -15.30
N THR A 775 2.22 29.38 -15.03
CA THR A 775 1.63 30.14 -13.92
C THR A 775 0.91 29.21 -12.97
N THR A 776 0.94 29.50 -11.67
CA THR A 776 0.22 28.72 -10.66
C THR A 776 -1.29 28.90 -10.81
N GLY A 777 -2.02 27.79 -10.82
CA GLY A 777 -3.47 27.79 -10.99
C GLY A 777 -4.19 28.64 -9.94
N GLY A 778 -5.08 29.54 -10.40
CA GLY A 778 -5.84 30.45 -9.55
C GLY A 778 -5.07 31.67 -9.04
N SER A 779 -3.77 31.82 -9.36
CA SER A 779 -2.99 33.01 -8.99
C SER A 779 -3.41 34.24 -9.82
N PRO A 780 -3.15 35.46 -9.33
CA PRO A 780 -3.34 36.69 -10.13
C PRO A 780 -2.49 36.68 -11.41
N ALA A 781 -1.28 36.14 -11.34
CA ALA A 781 -0.39 36.00 -12.50
C ALA A 781 -1.01 35.13 -13.60
N ALA A 782 -1.71 34.06 -13.26
CA ALA A 782 -2.38 33.18 -14.24
C ALA A 782 -3.47 33.89 -15.09
N ARG A 783 -3.94 35.06 -14.68
CA ARG A 783 -4.92 35.86 -15.44
C ARG A 783 -4.26 36.91 -16.33
N LEU A 784 -3.02 37.21 -16.11
CA LEU A 784 -2.32 38.34 -16.73
C LEU A 784 -1.11 37.91 -17.59
N LEU A 785 -0.45 36.86 -17.19
CA LEU A 785 0.73 36.33 -17.85
C LEU A 785 0.37 35.04 -18.63
N GLU A 786 1.08 34.84 -19.73
CA GLU A 786 0.95 33.68 -20.59
C GLU A 786 2.29 32.96 -20.73
N PRO A 787 2.31 31.63 -20.87
CA PRO A 787 3.52 30.92 -21.24
C PRO A 787 4.11 31.50 -22.53
N GLY A 788 5.43 31.75 -22.51
CA GLY A 788 6.14 32.39 -23.61
C GLY A 788 6.34 33.91 -23.47
N ASP A 789 5.73 34.58 -22.49
CA ASP A 789 6.03 35.96 -22.16
C ASP A 789 7.49 36.13 -21.74
N LEU A 790 8.21 37.08 -22.37
CA LEU A 790 9.56 37.42 -21.93
C LEU A 790 9.47 38.53 -20.88
N LEU A 791 9.99 38.26 -19.69
CA LEU A 791 10.05 39.25 -18.58
C LEU A 791 11.28 40.12 -18.76
N LEU A 792 11.07 41.41 -19.04
CA LEU A 792 12.12 42.38 -19.37
C LEU A 792 12.53 43.22 -18.18
N ALA A 793 11.56 43.67 -17.37
CA ALA A 793 11.83 44.53 -16.23
C ALA A 793 10.72 44.44 -15.18
N ILE A 794 11.07 44.69 -13.92
CA ILE A 794 10.15 44.84 -12.78
C ILE A 794 10.34 46.24 -12.21
N ASP A 795 9.26 47.01 -12.05
CA ASP A 795 9.26 48.38 -11.58
C ASP A 795 10.30 49.30 -12.29
N GLY A 796 10.48 49.03 -13.61
CA GLY A 796 11.42 49.74 -14.47
C GLY A 796 12.88 49.25 -14.43
N HIS A 797 13.23 48.34 -13.52
CA HIS A 797 14.55 47.73 -13.42
C HIS A 797 14.62 46.44 -14.27
N VAL A 798 15.63 46.38 -15.14
CA VAL A 798 15.87 45.20 -15.98
C VAL A 798 16.19 44.01 -15.09
N VAL A 799 15.61 42.82 -15.40
CA VAL A 799 15.86 41.58 -14.69
C VAL A 799 16.29 40.51 -15.67
N THR A 800 17.30 39.70 -15.30
CA THR A 800 17.87 38.63 -16.11
C THR A 800 18.16 37.36 -15.28
N ARG A 801 17.90 37.38 -13.96
CA ARG A 801 18.14 36.29 -13.03
C ARG A 801 16.91 36.06 -12.17
N PHE A 802 16.69 34.81 -11.77
CA PHE A 802 15.57 34.43 -10.89
C PHE A 802 15.59 35.17 -9.56
N GLU A 803 16.76 35.24 -8.91
CA GLU A 803 16.96 35.95 -7.64
C GLU A 803 16.52 37.41 -7.71
N GLN A 804 16.74 38.11 -8.84
CA GLN A 804 16.33 39.51 -9.02
C GLN A 804 14.79 39.63 -9.01
N VAL A 805 14.09 38.65 -9.60
CA VAL A 805 12.62 38.60 -9.58
C VAL A 805 12.12 38.37 -8.16
N GLU A 806 12.70 37.40 -7.44
CA GLU A 806 12.33 37.13 -6.06
C GLU A 806 12.51 38.33 -5.14
N ARG A 807 13.68 38.99 -5.19
CA ARG A 807 13.97 40.19 -4.39
C ARG A 807 13.02 41.34 -4.73
N ALA A 808 12.69 41.51 -6.02
CA ALA A 808 11.79 42.58 -6.45
C ALA A 808 10.37 42.40 -5.96
N THR A 809 9.94 41.11 -5.74
CA THR A 809 8.57 40.80 -5.37
C THR A 809 8.38 40.51 -3.88
N ALA A 810 9.43 40.09 -3.18
CA ALA A 810 9.39 39.47 -1.86
C ALA A 810 8.63 40.28 -0.77
N ASP A 811 8.69 41.63 -0.84
CA ASP A 811 8.08 42.53 0.16
C ASP A 811 6.97 43.39 -0.44
N ARG A 812 6.48 43.08 -1.62
CA ARG A 812 5.50 43.88 -2.36
C ARG A 812 4.23 43.14 -2.66
N SER A 813 3.10 43.74 -2.33
CA SER A 813 1.78 43.18 -2.65
C SER A 813 1.42 43.32 -4.15
N ARG A 814 2.19 44.14 -4.91
CA ARG A 814 1.97 44.39 -6.33
C ARG A 814 3.25 44.91 -6.97
N VAL A 815 3.49 44.48 -8.21
CA VAL A 815 4.65 44.93 -9.01
C VAL A 815 4.22 45.32 -10.44
N SER A 816 4.96 46.28 -11.04
CA SER A 816 4.78 46.64 -12.44
C SER A 816 5.75 45.87 -13.32
N LEU A 817 5.24 44.90 -14.09
CA LEU A 817 6.04 44.10 -15.01
C LEU A 817 6.09 44.75 -16.38
N THR A 818 7.29 44.81 -16.99
CA THR A 818 7.42 45.03 -18.42
C THR A 818 7.70 43.67 -19.07
N ILE A 819 6.81 43.23 -19.93
CA ILE A 819 6.93 41.94 -20.64
C ILE A 819 6.98 42.17 -22.15
N TRP A 820 7.44 41.16 -22.90
CA TRP A 820 7.38 41.09 -24.35
C TRP A 820 6.40 40.03 -24.78
N ARG A 821 5.31 40.39 -25.45
CA ARG A 821 4.29 39.52 -25.95
C ARG A 821 3.77 40.03 -27.29
N GLY A 822 3.56 39.16 -28.28
CA GLY A 822 2.99 39.58 -29.58
C GLY A 822 3.79 40.66 -30.30
N ARG A 823 5.11 40.65 -30.21
CA ARG A 823 6.05 41.62 -30.78
C ARG A 823 5.95 43.02 -30.21
N GLN A 824 5.43 43.20 -29.03
CA GLN A 824 5.33 44.48 -28.35
C GLN A 824 5.68 44.40 -26.86
N ALA A 825 6.14 45.47 -26.29
CA ALA A 825 6.39 45.62 -24.88
C ALA A 825 5.06 46.01 -24.19
N LEU A 826 4.62 45.21 -23.24
CA LEU A 826 3.41 45.47 -22.44
C LEU A 826 3.83 45.82 -21.01
N ARG A 827 3.12 46.77 -20.38
CA ARG A 827 3.21 46.99 -18.95
C ARG A 827 2.01 46.40 -18.25
N LEU A 828 2.25 45.53 -17.29
CA LEU A 828 1.24 44.86 -16.52
C LEU A 828 1.44 45.14 -15.04
N ASN A 829 0.36 45.44 -14.34
CA ASN A 829 0.38 45.65 -12.90
C ASN A 829 -0.15 44.39 -12.21
N VAL A 830 0.76 43.54 -11.75
CA VAL A 830 0.50 42.21 -11.28
C VAL A 830 0.50 42.16 -9.76
N PRO A 831 -0.63 41.74 -9.10
CA PRO A 831 -0.60 41.47 -7.68
C PRO A 831 0.24 40.23 -7.39
N THR A 832 1.02 40.28 -6.32
CA THR A 832 1.76 39.13 -5.80
C THR A 832 0.86 38.24 -4.92
N VAL A 833 1.31 37.04 -4.67
CA VAL A 833 0.66 36.06 -3.76
C VAL A 833 1.50 35.94 -2.50
N VAL A 834 0.86 35.96 -1.33
CA VAL A 834 1.50 35.61 -0.07
C VAL A 834 1.64 34.09 0.02
N LEU A 835 2.88 33.64 0.11
CA LEU A 835 3.21 32.23 0.28
C LEU A 835 3.55 31.93 1.75
N SER A 836 2.96 30.88 2.32
CA SER A 836 3.17 30.49 3.71
C SER A 836 3.91 29.15 3.77
N GLY A 837 4.94 29.07 4.59
CA GLY A 837 5.68 27.83 4.88
C GLY A 837 4.98 26.88 5.86
N THR A 838 3.74 27.16 6.26
CA THR A 838 2.99 26.35 7.23
C THR A 838 1.63 25.92 6.68
N ARG A 839 1.51 25.69 5.37
CA ARG A 839 0.21 25.48 4.70
C ARG A 839 -0.47 24.15 5.05
N LEU A 840 0.28 23.09 5.34
CA LEU A 840 -0.30 21.83 5.80
C LEU A 840 -0.57 21.91 7.30
N HIS A 841 -1.83 22.02 7.67
CA HIS A 841 -2.28 22.10 9.06
C HIS A 841 -3.50 21.22 9.35
N ARG A 842 -4.03 20.53 8.34
CA ARG A 842 -5.17 19.63 8.49
C ARG A 842 -5.15 18.55 7.40
N VAL A 843 -5.37 17.33 7.82
CA VAL A 843 -5.53 16.14 6.97
C VAL A 843 -6.71 15.36 7.48
N VAL A 844 -7.53 14.82 6.58
CA VAL A 844 -8.72 14.04 6.91
C VAL A 844 -8.56 12.63 6.37
N GLN A 845 -8.83 11.65 7.22
CA GLN A 845 -9.03 10.26 6.84
C GLN A 845 -10.52 10.00 6.72
N TRP A 846 -10.98 9.56 5.56
CA TRP A 846 -12.39 9.30 5.32
C TRP A 846 -12.56 8.17 4.29
N ALA A 847 -13.32 7.13 4.65
CA ALA A 847 -13.58 5.96 3.80
C ALA A 847 -12.29 5.28 3.27
N GLY A 848 -11.18 5.37 4.02
CA GLY A 848 -9.86 4.88 3.63
C GLY A 848 -9.12 5.76 2.62
N ALA A 849 -9.57 6.99 2.40
CA ALA A 849 -8.84 8.00 1.62
C ALA A 849 -8.20 9.03 2.53
N THR A 850 -6.98 9.44 2.20
CA THR A 850 -6.29 10.59 2.81
C THR A 850 -6.62 11.84 2.01
N LEU A 851 -7.28 12.79 2.67
CA LEU A 851 -7.82 14.00 2.06
C LEU A 851 -7.15 15.24 2.62
N GLN A 852 -6.83 16.18 1.76
CA GLN A 852 -6.34 17.50 2.14
C GLN A 852 -6.86 18.61 1.23
N ARG A 853 -6.57 19.84 1.59
CA ARG A 853 -6.75 20.99 0.71
C ARG A 853 -5.77 20.88 -0.48
N PRO A 854 -6.18 21.28 -1.71
CA PRO A 854 -5.25 21.41 -2.82
C PRO A 854 -4.00 22.20 -2.43
N PHE A 855 -2.82 21.64 -2.65
CA PHE A 855 -1.55 22.21 -2.18
C PHE A 855 -0.77 22.90 -3.31
N HIS A 856 0.13 23.80 -2.94
CA HIS A 856 0.79 24.72 -3.87
C HIS A 856 1.50 24.00 -5.03
N SER A 857 2.27 22.94 -4.77
CA SER A 857 3.00 22.21 -5.83
C SER A 857 2.08 21.65 -6.92
N MET A 858 0.89 21.20 -6.55
CA MET A 858 -0.12 20.72 -7.48
C MET A 858 -0.66 21.87 -8.35
N LEU A 859 -0.96 23.02 -7.72
CA LEU A 859 -1.47 24.21 -8.42
C LEU A 859 -0.43 24.74 -9.41
N ALA A 860 0.85 24.79 -8.99
CA ALA A 860 1.96 25.25 -9.80
C ALA A 860 2.27 24.33 -10.98
N GLN A 861 2.24 23.00 -10.78
CA GLN A 861 2.60 22.05 -11.82
C GLN A 861 1.48 21.75 -12.82
N ARG A 862 0.21 21.85 -12.40
CA ARG A 862 -0.94 21.48 -13.24
C ARG A 862 -1.86 22.64 -13.60
N GLY A 863 -1.63 23.83 -13.07
CA GLY A 863 -2.47 24.99 -13.36
C GLY A 863 -3.93 24.86 -12.90
N VAL A 864 -4.24 23.89 -12.02
CA VAL A 864 -5.60 23.68 -11.52
C VAL A 864 -5.95 24.69 -10.42
N PRO A 865 -7.21 25.12 -10.30
CA PRO A 865 -7.59 26.08 -9.26
C PRO A 865 -7.59 25.44 -7.86
N PRO A 866 -7.37 26.26 -6.79
CA PRO A 866 -7.32 25.78 -5.40
C PRO A 866 -8.71 25.51 -4.81
N VAL A 867 -9.55 24.77 -5.52
CA VAL A 867 -10.96 24.49 -5.16
C VAL A 867 -11.18 23.01 -5.05
N GLY A 868 -11.98 22.60 -4.04
CA GLY A 868 -12.33 21.22 -3.77
C GLY A 868 -11.42 20.59 -2.72
N VAL A 869 -11.60 19.29 -2.53
CA VAL A 869 -10.83 18.47 -1.60
C VAL A 869 -10.00 17.46 -2.40
N TYR A 870 -8.69 17.51 -2.21
CA TYR A 870 -7.76 16.65 -2.93
C TYR A 870 -7.61 15.29 -2.24
N VAL A 871 -7.61 14.23 -3.03
CA VAL A 871 -7.33 12.85 -2.60
C VAL A 871 -5.83 12.59 -2.78
N ASP A 872 -5.09 12.59 -1.67
CA ASP A 872 -3.64 12.33 -1.70
C ASP A 872 -3.34 10.86 -1.88
N ASN A 873 -3.98 10.05 -1.08
CA ASN A 873 -3.77 8.60 -1.03
C ASN A 873 -5.08 7.88 -0.75
N PHE A 874 -5.10 6.58 -0.99
CA PHE A 874 -6.16 5.67 -0.59
C PHE A 874 -5.55 4.34 -0.14
N ASP A 875 -6.21 3.69 0.79
CA ASP A 875 -5.80 2.39 1.30
C ASP A 875 -6.47 1.26 0.50
N TYR A 876 -5.70 0.27 0.10
CA TYR A 876 -6.25 -0.93 -0.50
C TYR A 876 -7.18 -1.65 0.50
N GLY A 877 -8.23 -2.30 0.00
CA GLY A 877 -9.27 -2.91 0.83
C GLY A 877 -10.29 -1.92 1.40
N SER A 878 -10.14 -0.62 1.15
CA SER A 878 -11.06 0.41 1.63
C SER A 878 -12.26 0.66 0.69
N PRO A 879 -13.31 1.35 1.18
CA PRO A 879 -14.35 1.86 0.32
C PRO A 879 -13.81 2.77 -0.80
N ALA A 880 -12.83 3.63 -0.52
CA ALA A 880 -12.19 4.46 -1.53
C ALA A 880 -11.62 3.62 -2.68
N ALA A 881 -10.82 2.59 -2.38
CA ALA A 881 -10.27 1.68 -3.38
C ALA A 881 -11.36 0.98 -4.17
N ARG A 882 -12.37 0.46 -3.47
CA ARG A 882 -13.45 -0.32 -4.08
C ARG A 882 -14.28 0.46 -5.10
N TYR A 883 -14.57 1.71 -4.80
CA TYR A 883 -15.47 2.53 -5.60
C TYR A 883 -14.75 3.55 -6.49
N GLY A 884 -13.41 3.49 -6.55
CA GLY A 884 -12.62 4.28 -7.50
C GLY A 884 -12.33 5.71 -7.07
N LEU A 885 -12.30 5.99 -5.76
CA LEU A 885 -11.85 7.27 -5.23
C LEU A 885 -10.32 7.24 -5.07
N TYR A 886 -9.61 7.44 -6.17
CA TYR A 886 -8.16 7.29 -6.24
C TYR A 886 -7.41 8.60 -6.05
N SER A 887 -6.12 8.49 -5.73
CA SER A 887 -5.18 9.62 -5.67
C SER A 887 -5.20 10.44 -6.96
N GLY A 888 -5.11 11.76 -6.82
CA GLY A 888 -5.14 12.68 -7.94
C GLY A 888 -6.51 13.27 -8.26
N LEU A 889 -7.57 12.72 -7.70
CA LEU A 889 -8.92 13.28 -7.84
C LEU A 889 -9.14 14.45 -6.89
N ARG A 890 -9.99 15.40 -7.30
CA ARG A 890 -10.49 16.49 -6.43
C ARG A 890 -11.99 16.35 -6.25
N ILE A 891 -12.43 16.17 -5.02
CA ILE A 891 -13.86 16.13 -4.67
C ILE A 891 -14.39 17.57 -4.71
N VAL A 892 -15.42 17.83 -5.50
CA VAL A 892 -16.01 19.16 -5.70
C VAL A 892 -17.47 19.23 -5.29
N ALA A 893 -18.14 18.10 -5.13
CA ALA A 893 -19.51 18.05 -4.59
C ALA A 893 -19.80 16.68 -3.94
N VAL A 894 -20.66 16.70 -2.91
CA VAL A 894 -21.21 15.51 -2.25
C VAL A 894 -22.74 15.63 -2.32
N ASP A 895 -23.43 14.61 -2.87
CA ASP A 895 -24.87 14.58 -3.10
C ASP A 895 -25.41 15.86 -3.79
N GLY A 896 -24.64 16.40 -4.74
CA GLY A 896 -24.96 17.61 -5.48
C GLY A 896 -24.69 18.92 -4.71
N ARG A 897 -24.27 18.88 -3.45
CA ARG A 897 -23.85 20.05 -2.67
C ARG A 897 -22.38 20.37 -2.97
N PRO A 898 -22.03 21.60 -3.38
CA PRO A 898 -20.63 21.96 -3.63
C PRO A 898 -19.77 21.82 -2.37
N THR A 899 -18.59 21.23 -2.52
CA THR A 899 -17.56 21.09 -1.46
C THR A 899 -16.29 21.80 -1.90
N LEU A 900 -16.28 23.12 -1.72
CA LEU A 900 -15.21 23.98 -2.18
C LEU A 900 -13.93 23.86 -1.33
N ASP A 901 -14.06 23.34 -0.12
CA ASP A 901 -12.98 23.14 0.84
C ASP A 901 -13.27 21.94 1.78
N LEU A 902 -12.37 21.66 2.69
CA LEU A 902 -12.49 20.58 3.68
C LEU A 902 -13.67 20.78 4.64
N ASP A 903 -14.00 22.01 5.02
CA ASP A 903 -15.10 22.25 5.97
C ASP A 903 -16.45 21.98 5.31
N ALA A 904 -16.65 22.47 4.09
CA ALA A 904 -17.86 22.17 3.30
C ALA A 904 -17.99 20.66 3.03
N PHE A 905 -16.86 19.96 2.77
CA PHE A 905 -16.85 18.51 2.61
C PHE A 905 -17.29 17.79 3.90
N LEU A 906 -16.66 18.13 5.04
CA LEU A 906 -16.98 17.48 6.32
C LEU A 906 -18.43 17.71 6.74
N GLN A 907 -18.97 18.91 6.50
CA GLN A 907 -20.40 19.17 6.72
C GLN A 907 -21.31 18.32 5.82
N ALA A 908 -20.90 18.07 4.58
CA ALA A 908 -21.70 17.30 3.63
C ALA A 908 -21.68 15.78 3.92
N VAL A 909 -20.59 15.26 4.52
CA VAL A 909 -20.49 13.83 4.89
C VAL A 909 -20.81 13.53 6.35
N ALA A 910 -21.02 14.56 7.19
CA ALA A 910 -21.34 14.37 8.61
C ALA A 910 -22.63 13.57 8.81
N HIS A 911 -22.66 12.77 9.88
CA HIS A 911 -23.84 12.00 10.32
C HIS A 911 -24.41 11.03 9.28
N ARG A 912 -23.58 10.53 8.37
CA ARG A 912 -23.99 9.46 7.46
C ARG A 912 -24.05 8.14 8.22
N PRO A 913 -25.09 7.32 7.97
CA PRO A 913 -25.14 6.01 8.59
C PRO A 913 -24.03 5.12 8.03
N ASP A 914 -23.50 4.24 8.87
CA ASP A 914 -22.61 3.17 8.43
C ASP A 914 -23.28 2.35 7.32
N HIS A 915 -22.51 1.95 6.31
CA HIS A 915 -22.99 1.35 5.05
C HIS A 915 -23.93 2.25 4.22
N GLY A 916 -24.04 3.54 4.59
CA GLY A 916 -24.78 4.52 3.80
C GLY A 916 -24.06 4.82 2.48
N SER A 917 -24.85 5.07 1.42
CA SER A 917 -24.31 5.46 0.12
C SER A 917 -24.09 6.98 0.05
N VAL A 918 -22.97 7.38 -0.54
CA VAL A 918 -22.62 8.80 -0.77
C VAL A 918 -22.28 8.97 -2.25
N ARG A 919 -22.92 9.94 -2.90
CA ARG A 919 -22.60 10.31 -4.27
C ARG A 919 -21.60 11.45 -4.30
N ILE A 920 -20.44 11.20 -4.89
CA ILE A 920 -19.33 12.14 -4.95
C ILE A 920 -19.11 12.58 -6.39
N THR A 921 -18.97 13.90 -6.61
CA THR A 921 -18.50 14.44 -7.89
C THR A 921 -17.04 14.82 -7.73
N THR A 922 -16.19 14.26 -8.58
CA THR A 922 -14.76 14.52 -8.61
C THR A 922 -14.34 15.15 -9.92
N LEU A 923 -13.19 15.83 -9.91
CA LEU A 923 -12.50 16.32 -11.10
C LEU A 923 -11.12 15.67 -11.19
N GLY A 924 -10.82 15.16 -12.38
CA GLY A 924 -9.46 14.72 -12.72
C GLY A 924 -8.52 15.88 -13.06
N TRP A 925 -7.31 15.58 -13.48
CA TRP A 925 -6.31 16.59 -13.91
C TRP A 925 -6.74 17.44 -15.09
N ASN A 926 -7.50 16.87 -16.00
CA ASN A 926 -8.07 17.55 -17.18
C ASN A 926 -9.37 18.28 -16.87
N ASN A 927 -9.74 18.41 -15.58
CA ASN A 927 -11.01 18.92 -15.09
C ASN A 927 -12.26 18.16 -15.62
N ALA A 928 -12.09 16.95 -16.16
CA ALA A 928 -13.25 16.12 -16.51
C ALA A 928 -13.99 15.69 -15.23
N PRO A 929 -15.31 15.90 -15.16
CA PRO A 929 -16.10 15.48 -14.03
C PRO A 929 -16.38 13.98 -14.09
N HIS A 930 -16.24 13.33 -12.94
CA HIS A 930 -16.63 11.94 -12.70
C HIS A 930 -17.57 11.88 -11.50
N VAL A 931 -18.52 10.95 -11.56
CA VAL A 931 -19.42 10.69 -10.44
C VAL A 931 -19.14 9.29 -9.91
N ILE A 932 -18.87 9.23 -8.62
CA ILE A 932 -18.61 8.00 -7.88
C ILE A 932 -19.71 7.85 -6.85
N THR A 933 -20.26 6.64 -6.71
CA THR A 933 -21.16 6.29 -5.61
C THR A 933 -20.43 5.33 -4.70
N LEU A 934 -20.23 5.75 -3.46
CA LEU A 934 -19.43 5.04 -2.47
C LEU A 934 -20.34 4.62 -1.31
N SER A 935 -20.20 3.38 -0.83
CA SER A 935 -20.81 2.92 0.43
C SER A 935 -19.76 3.00 1.53
N LEU A 936 -20.11 3.61 2.66
CA LEU A 936 -19.24 3.74 3.82
C LEU A 936 -19.05 2.40 4.53
N ASP A 937 -17.96 2.30 5.29
CA ASP A 937 -17.68 1.24 6.25
C ASP A 937 -16.93 1.88 7.43
N ASP A 938 -17.68 2.37 8.40
CA ASP A 938 -17.12 3.08 9.54
C ASP A 938 -16.55 2.12 10.59
N HIS A 939 -16.88 0.82 10.50
CA HIS A 939 -16.35 -0.20 11.39
C HIS A 939 -14.84 -0.42 11.13
N TYR A 940 -14.44 -0.60 9.86
CA TYR A 940 -13.04 -0.82 9.52
C TYR A 940 -12.33 0.46 9.07
N TRP A 941 -13.03 1.46 8.57
CA TRP A 941 -12.50 2.70 8.00
C TRP A 941 -13.11 3.95 8.63
N PRO A 942 -13.00 4.11 9.99
CA PRO A 942 -13.60 5.23 10.69
C PRO A 942 -13.00 6.57 10.23
N ALA A 943 -13.86 7.59 10.18
CA ALA A 943 -13.42 8.92 9.80
C ALA A 943 -12.76 9.67 10.97
N TYR A 944 -11.63 10.35 10.71
CA TYR A 944 -10.96 11.23 11.68
C TYR A 944 -10.14 12.30 10.97
N GLU A 945 -9.77 13.32 11.72
CA GLU A 945 -8.88 14.37 11.23
C GLU A 945 -7.60 14.46 12.05
N LEU A 946 -6.54 14.90 11.40
CA LEU A 946 -5.29 15.33 12.01
C LEU A 946 -5.21 16.84 11.87
N VAL A 947 -5.09 17.54 12.99
CA VAL A 947 -5.02 19.00 13.03
C VAL A 947 -3.75 19.42 13.72
N ARG A 948 -3.02 20.38 13.11
CA ARG A 948 -1.83 20.96 13.69
C ARG A 948 -2.23 22.01 14.72
N ALA A 949 -1.84 21.84 15.96
CA ALA A 949 -2.07 22.77 17.06
C ALA A 949 -1.15 23.99 16.97
N ALA A 950 -1.42 25.03 17.77
CA ALA A 950 -0.66 26.28 17.77
C ALA A 950 0.80 26.10 18.21
N ASP A 951 1.11 25.11 19.03
CA ASP A 951 2.47 24.72 19.45
C ASP A 951 3.25 23.96 18.37
N GLY A 952 2.58 23.60 17.28
CA GLY A 952 3.14 22.85 16.15
C GLY A 952 2.94 21.35 16.21
N ASP A 953 2.39 20.83 17.29
CA ASP A 953 2.07 19.41 17.43
C ASP A 953 0.80 19.03 16.65
N TRP A 954 0.71 17.76 16.28
CA TRP A 954 -0.45 17.20 15.59
C TRP A 954 -1.34 16.44 16.53
N VAL A 955 -2.64 16.67 16.43
CA VAL A 955 -3.66 16.04 17.25
C VAL A 955 -4.65 15.31 16.37
N ARG A 956 -4.92 14.04 16.66
CA ARG A 956 -5.97 13.25 16.02
C ARG A 956 -7.32 13.51 16.70
N ARG A 957 -8.36 13.76 15.91
CA ARG A 957 -9.74 13.97 16.38
C ARG A 957 -10.68 13.08 15.59
N ALA A 958 -11.52 12.32 16.27
CA ALA A 958 -12.59 11.58 15.59
C ALA A 958 -13.57 12.56 14.95
N LEU A 959 -14.10 12.17 13.80
CA LEU A 959 -15.19 12.91 13.13
C LEU A 959 -16.53 12.26 13.48
N PRO A 960 -17.60 13.07 13.59
CA PRO A 960 -18.92 12.58 13.94
C PRO A 960 -19.59 11.74 12.84
#